data_34dfedf86a89056bc8ee8a4defe918cf
#
_entry.id   34dfedf86a89056bc8ee8a4defe918cf
#
_cell.length_a   1.000
_cell.length_b   1.000
_cell.length_c   1.000
_cell.angle_alpha   90.00
_cell.angle_beta   90.00
_cell.angle_gamma   90.00
#
_symmetry.space_group_name_H-M   'P 1'
#
loop_
_entity.id
_entity.type
_entity.pdbx_description
1 polymer ?
#
loop_
_entity_poly.entity_id
_entity_poly.type
_entity_poly.pdbx_seq_one_letter_code
_entity_poly.pdbx_strand_id
1 'polypeptide(L)'
;MRAVSFLLLLTPTAAMFEDQADNIDWHRQNLGRAAHALFHSENTQRLAIIATESSVLAALDLRSGSVSWRQVLPVGESVTSLQTNGKVLLSLSTTPAGAFVRLWSMRGAMLWDALLPPSAGAKEMLPPDALFAGPGVVVSWGDSVTAFDYNVGDVAWRWLASGEEVQMRRLLLVGEAEEQQLQAFGVLSSGKLLRATLSPKDGSLVTSKALGSHSASDFLPRSQMVVTLDQASVAWLKGTALLQHKVGSDVIATTQLETLLPSLGGLGAAQLLPLTLPGMLALAVPAHGDAPAATVLLSVTGGGVVVADTLQGEVQLAHALSREGKATLARIDGGTELRVMAFEPDGKASAWSEAESLPYSAAEHGALAAAWLNSYARKDGSLGHRLLLSSQDDALQLMQAAKDGGHVAWVREEGLSSVQGSVTLVPLPSLVTDADAEGPPAFAFALPGVLQGLQRRWSEATAITATDEPAPRYADAYGTRQVLLLHGGAKVFGLHTSSGELLWAHWVAPLRHGAPSPEVKEVVRMEGHKVWAIVQDEAQLRILCLDAHNGQLVSESASTGELLHVSKLRLDDGASGLLLFDASLSVSLHPDTPAMRQAVHARLDSFFFYLLFKAEAAPSLRGYSLRLAADAGKHFELAPRWALALPSDVELSSTDFPATAMVGSPVRVLGDRSVMHKYVNRNLLALGLATPQNSSDEAYVQVMLVDTVSGVVVHSARHAGCSAPLTLALAEHWLVYHYWCGNQFQYQMTATELYANNTLLDDPISLLVGGPLDYTDRANMFDAFSPAAAQPHVASQTYAFGTGVAAMAATLTAGGLTPKAVILATTAGQLVTMSKNLLDTRRPLVHPSKMSQQQKEEGLVPYAPTLGGINPLTVLTHRHTIARPAHVFTAPTTLESTSLVVGIGLDLFLTRTAPAREFDRLNDDFNHVALVGAVAFLTVATLASNWYTKRRDLVAAWK
;
A
#
# COMPACT_ATOMS: atom_id res chain seq x y z
N MET A 1 -35.05 0.69 40.37
CA MET A 1 -33.77 1.41 40.14
C MET A 1 -32.66 0.55 39.48
N ARG A 2 -32.32 -0.66 39.96
CA ARG A 2 -31.31 -1.49 39.30
C ARG A 2 -31.66 -1.96 37.87
N ALA A 3 -32.92 -2.20 37.53
CA ALA A 3 -33.36 -2.56 36.18
C ALA A 3 -33.33 -1.39 35.18
N VAL A 4 -33.53 -0.16 35.66
CA VAL A 4 -33.51 1.05 34.82
C VAL A 4 -32.04 1.45 34.54
N SER A 5 -31.12 1.25 35.50
CA SER A 5 -29.71 1.38 35.22
C SER A 5 -29.18 0.32 34.25
N PHE A 6 -29.83 -0.85 34.17
CA PHE A 6 -29.45 -1.92 33.26
C PHE A 6 -29.87 -1.62 31.78
N LEU A 7 -30.99 -0.91 31.61
CA LEU A 7 -31.41 -0.47 30.26
C LEU A 7 -30.64 0.74 29.74
N LEU A 8 -30.13 1.58 30.63
CA LEU A 8 -29.24 2.73 30.23
C LEU A 8 -27.86 2.31 29.73
N LEU A 9 -27.43 1.07 30.05
CA LEU A 9 -26.18 0.48 29.54
C LEU A 9 -26.34 -0.18 28.16
N LEU A 10 -27.55 -0.24 27.60
CA LEU A 10 -27.86 -0.91 26.33
C LEU A 10 -27.73 0.00 25.09
N THR A 11 -27.34 1.25 25.25
CA THR A 11 -26.99 2.07 24.09
C THR A 11 -25.49 1.94 23.86
N PRO A 12 -25.00 1.18 22.89
CA PRO A 12 -23.65 1.36 22.45
C PRO A 12 -23.56 2.78 21.90
N THR A 13 -22.95 3.67 22.65
CA THR A 13 -22.58 5.00 22.17
C THR A 13 -21.56 4.82 21.05
N ALA A 14 -22.04 4.74 19.84
CA ALA A 14 -21.21 4.61 18.66
C ALA A 14 -20.67 5.98 18.19
N ALA A 15 -20.46 6.91 19.12
CA ALA A 15 -19.82 8.18 18.81
C ALA A 15 -18.30 8.02 18.91
N MET A 16 -17.58 8.43 17.88
CA MET A 16 -16.13 8.50 17.93
C MET A 16 -15.73 9.79 18.62
N PHE A 17 -15.52 9.71 19.90
CA PHE A 17 -14.90 10.76 20.69
C PHE A 17 -13.40 10.43 20.86
N GLU A 18 -12.61 11.40 21.26
CA GLU A 18 -11.16 11.26 21.46
C GLU A 18 -10.82 10.15 22.49
N ASP A 19 -11.65 9.96 23.49
CA ASP A 19 -11.54 8.91 24.50
C ASP A 19 -11.85 7.50 23.97
N GLN A 20 -12.44 7.39 22.77
CA GLN A 20 -12.74 6.13 22.06
C GLN A 20 -11.74 5.82 20.94
N ALA A 21 -10.78 6.70 20.70
CA ALA A 21 -9.70 6.42 19.75
C ALA A 21 -8.97 5.12 20.13
N ASP A 22 -8.56 4.34 19.15
CA ASP A 22 -7.95 3.00 19.26
C ASP A 22 -8.87 1.89 19.81
N ASN A 23 -10.11 2.18 20.18
CA ASN A 23 -11.06 1.14 20.57
C ASN A 23 -11.88 0.61 19.39
N ILE A 24 -12.06 1.44 18.36
CA ILE A 24 -12.91 1.15 17.20
C ILE A 24 -12.08 1.19 15.92
N ASP A 25 -11.04 2.02 15.90
CA ASP A 25 -10.11 2.24 14.82
C ASP A 25 -8.78 1.53 15.09
N TRP A 26 -8.07 1.23 14.03
CA TRP A 26 -6.75 0.66 14.12
C TRP A 26 -5.82 1.26 13.07
N HIS A 27 -4.56 1.30 13.43
CA HIS A 27 -3.47 1.81 12.60
C HIS A 27 -2.37 0.75 12.48
N ARG A 28 -2.03 0.35 11.27
CA ARG A 28 -0.95 -0.59 10.99
C ARG A 28 0.19 0.13 10.29
N GLN A 29 1.34 0.16 10.95
CA GLN A 29 2.56 0.74 10.41
C GLN A 29 3.34 -0.33 9.65
N ASN A 30 3.52 -0.11 8.36
CA ASN A 30 4.31 -0.97 7.48
C ASN A 30 5.66 -0.30 7.18
N LEU A 31 6.63 -1.10 6.77
CA LEU A 31 7.98 -0.66 6.44
C LEU A 31 8.30 -0.84 4.96
N GLY A 32 7.75 -1.88 4.35
CA GLY A 32 8.10 -2.34 3.02
C GLY A 32 9.23 -3.37 3.03
N ARG A 33 9.55 -3.89 1.86
CA ARG A 33 10.58 -4.92 1.65
C ARG A 33 11.94 -4.46 2.15
N ALA A 34 12.56 -5.25 3.01
CA ALA A 34 13.86 -4.95 3.58
C ALA A 34 14.97 -5.10 2.53
N ALA A 35 15.77 -4.04 2.32
CA ALA A 35 16.95 -4.03 1.45
C ALA A 35 18.25 -4.16 2.25
N HIS A 36 18.31 -3.51 3.41
CA HIS A 36 19.48 -3.55 4.30
C HIS A 36 19.02 -3.74 5.74
N ALA A 37 19.78 -4.51 6.52
CA ALA A 37 19.54 -4.65 7.94
C ALA A 37 20.85 -4.69 8.75
N LEU A 38 20.80 -4.12 9.95
CA LEU A 38 21.85 -4.14 10.96
C LEU A 38 21.27 -4.55 12.31
N PHE A 39 22.06 -5.24 13.12
CA PHE A 39 21.68 -5.56 14.48
C PHE A 39 22.44 -4.69 15.47
N HIS A 40 21.69 -4.13 16.41
CA HIS A 40 22.24 -3.35 17.51
C HIS A 40 21.81 -3.93 18.86
N SER A 41 22.75 -4.09 19.77
CA SER A 41 22.51 -4.56 21.12
C SER A 41 23.30 -3.72 22.10
N GLU A 42 22.63 -2.89 22.87
CA GLU A 42 23.22 -2.11 23.94
C GLU A 42 22.34 -2.17 25.19
N ASN A 43 22.93 -2.52 26.34
CA ASN A 43 22.22 -2.66 27.61
C ASN A 43 20.96 -3.57 27.50
N THR A 44 19.76 -2.98 27.64
CA THR A 44 18.47 -3.68 27.55
C THR A 44 17.84 -3.60 26.16
N GLN A 45 18.31 -2.71 25.29
CA GLN A 45 17.78 -2.52 23.94
C GLN A 45 18.42 -3.51 22.97
N ARG A 46 17.56 -4.21 22.23
CA ARG A 46 17.96 -5.16 21.18
C ARG A 46 17.14 -4.84 19.94
N LEU A 47 17.78 -4.23 18.96
CA LEU A 47 17.13 -3.68 17.80
C LEU A 47 17.65 -4.34 16.52
N ALA A 48 16.77 -4.58 15.56
CA ALA A 48 17.09 -4.74 14.17
C ALA A 48 16.78 -3.43 13.44
N ILE A 49 17.81 -2.77 12.91
CA ILE A 49 17.66 -1.52 12.15
C ILE A 49 17.59 -1.90 10.68
N ILE A 50 16.56 -1.46 9.99
CA ILE A 50 16.21 -1.89 8.64
C ILE A 50 16.05 -0.67 7.75
N ALA A 51 16.63 -0.72 6.57
CA ALA A 51 16.27 0.18 5.46
C ALA A 51 15.55 -0.61 4.38
N THR A 52 14.49 -0.04 3.83
CA THR A 52 13.60 -0.71 2.89
C THR A 52 13.62 -0.10 1.50
N GLU A 53 13.21 -0.86 0.49
CA GLU A 53 13.02 -0.39 -0.88
C GLU A 53 11.98 0.74 -0.97
N SER A 54 11.05 0.78 -0.02
CA SER A 54 10.05 1.85 0.10
C SER A 54 10.59 3.13 0.75
N SER A 55 11.91 3.31 0.82
CA SER A 55 12.58 4.50 1.42
C SER A 55 12.18 4.71 2.88
N VAL A 56 12.12 3.65 3.66
CA VAL A 56 11.86 3.70 5.10
C VAL A 56 13.07 3.21 5.87
N LEU A 57 13.44 3.96 6.90
CA LEU A 57 14.42 3.57 7.89
C LEU A 57 13.71 3.32 9.21
N ALA A 58 13.87 2.14 9.78
CA ALA A 58 13.18 1.78 11.02
C ALA A 58 14.01 0.89 11.92
N ALA A 59 13.71 0.90 13.21
CA ALA A 59 14.23 -0.05 14.18
C ALA A 59 13.10 -0.90 14.74
N LEU A 60 13.29 -2.20 14.71
CA LEU A 60 12.38 -3.19 15.28
C LEU A 60 12.94 -3.79 16.55
N ASP A 61 12.09 -3.98 17.55
CA ASP A 61 12.44 -4.75 18.72
C ASP A 61 12.64 -6.22 18.34
N LEU A 62 13.79 -6.81 18.72
CA LEU A 62 14.12 -8.20 18.36
C LEU A 62 13.24 -9.25 19.04
N ARG A 63 12.48 -8.90 20.08
CA ARG A 63 11.61 -9.86 20.78
C ARG A 63 10.23 -9.94 20.14
N SER A 64 9.66 -8.77 19.83
CA SER A 64 8.26 -8.64 19.40
C SER A 64 8.09 -8.32 17.91
N GLY A 65 9.15 -7.87 17.24
CA GLY A 65 9.03 -7.33 15.88
C GLY A 65 8.28 -5.98 15.81
N SER A 66 7.95 -5.39 16.95
CA SER A 66 7.28 -4.09 17.00
C SER A 66 8.22 -2.96 16.57
N VAL A 67 7.64 -1.93 15.94
CA VAL A 67 8.39 -0.74 15.52
C VAL A 67 8.75 0.09 16.75
N SER A 68 10.05 0.22 17.02
CA SER A 68 10.57 1.09 18.07
C SER A 68 10.60 2.55 17.63
N TRP A 69 11.10 2.78 16.45
CA TRP A 69 11.05 4.08 15.75
C TRP A 69 11.07 3.87 14.24
N ARG A 70 10.56 4.83 13.50
CA ARG A 70 10.47 4.81 12.04
C ARG A 70 10.65 6.21 11.46
N GLN A 71 11.42 6.31 10.40
CA GLN A 71 11.62 7.50 9.59
C GLN A 71 11.25 7.19 8.14
N VAL A 72 10.35 7.96 7.58
CA VAL A 72 9.93 7.85 6.17
C VAL A 72 10.68 8.91 5.38
N LEU A 73 11.58 8.46 4.52
CA LEU A 73 12.39 9.34 3.66
C LEU A 73 11.55 9.80 2.45
N PRO A 74 11.99 10.82 1.69
CA PRO A 74 11.28 11.26 0.49
C PRO A 74 11.09 10.13 -0.54
N VAL A 75 10.01 10.22 -1.34
CA VAL A 75 9.74 9.25 -2.41
C VAL A 75 10.84 9.32 -3.48
N GLY A 76 11.29 8.16 -3.95
CA GLY A 76 12.37 8.05 -4.95
C GLY A 76 13.77 8.12 -4.36
N GLU A 77 13.91 8.20 -3.04
CA GLU A 77 15.19 8.08 -2.36
C GLU A 77 15.48 6.60 -2.06
N SER A 78 16.60 6.08 -2.57
CA SER A 78 17.05 4.70 -2.36
C SER A 78 18.18 4.67 -1.34
N VAL A 79 17.99 3.98 -0.22
CA VAL A 79 19.05 3.75 0.77
C VAL A 79 20.00 2.68 0.21
N THR A 80 21.28 3.04 0.07
CA THR A 80 22.31 2.19 -0.54
C THR A 80 23.20 1.51 0.47
N SER A 81 23.33 2.08 1.68
CA SER A 81 24.17 1.51 2.73
C SER A 81 23.74 1.97 4.11
N LEU A 82 23.87 1.07 5.07
CA LEU A 82 23.73 1.34 6.51
C LEU A 82 25.01 0.95 7.23
N GLN A 83 25.51 1.81 8.10
CA GLN A 83 26.69 1.53 8.92
C GLN A 83 26.50 2.06 10.34
N THR A 84 27.18 1.46 11.31
CA THR A 84 27.14 1.91 12.69
C THR A 84 28.50 1.77 13.35
N ASN A 85 28.82 2.71 14.24
CA ASN A 85 29.97 2.61 15.15
C ASN A 85 29.56 2.17 16.56
N GLY A 86 28.31 1.68 16.73
CA GLY A 86 27.74 1.30 18.02
C GLY A 86 27.03 2.43 18.77
N LYS A 87 27.31 3.70 18.47
CA LYS A 87 26.71 4.88 19.13
C LYS A 87 25.73 5.62 18.23
N VAL A 88 26.03 5.67 16.94
CA VAL A 88 25.24 6.34 15.93
C VAL A 88 25.06 5.42 14.72
N LEU A 89 24.04 5.73 13.92
CA LEU A 89 23.74 5.08 12.65
C LEU A 89 24.03 6.06 11.52
N LEU A 90 24.78 5.62 10.53
CA LEU A 90 25.03 6.31 9.27
C LEU A 90 24.16 5.66 8.18
N SER A 91 23.38 6.46 7.47
CA SER A 91 22.69 6.04 6.27
C SER A 91 23.20 6.81 5.05
N LEU A 92 23.45 6.09 3.98
CA LEU A 92 23.73 6.64 2.67
C LEU A 92 22.56 6.35 1.75
N SER A 93 22.13 7.35 1.02
CA SER A 93 21.04 7.20 0.06
C SER A 93 21.30 8.02 -1.20
N THR A 94 20.67 7.61 -2.29
CA THR A 94 20.80 8.26 -3.59
C THR A 94 19.44 8.75 -4.08
N THR A 95 19.48 9.91 -4.72
CA THR A 95 18.35 10.52 -5.43
C THR A 95 18.84 11.06 -6.77
N PRO A 96 17.95 11.42 -7.69
CA PRO A 96 18.34 12.13 -8.91
C PRO A 96 19.09 13.46 -8.66
N ALA A 97 18.87 14.08 -7.49
CA ALA A 97 19.53 15.33 -7.08
C ALA A 97 20.95 15.12 -6.49
N GLY A 98 21.33 13.90 -6.15
CA GLY A 98 22.64 13.59 -5.54
C GLY A 98 22.57 12.50 -4.47
N ALA A 99 23.62 12.38 -3.69
CA ALA A 99 23.69 11.44 -2.58
C ALA A 99 23.46 12.15 -1.24
N PHE A 100 22.60 11.62 -0.41
CA PHE A 100 22.41 12.06 0.98
C PHE A 100 23.25 11.23 1.93
N VAL A 101 23.88 11.92 2.84
CA VAL A 101 24.63 11.38 3.99
C VAL A 101 23.89 11.83 5.24
N ARG A 102 23.37 10.90 6.03
CA ARG A 102 22.62 11.23 7.26
C ARG A 102 23.16 10.48 8.45
N LEU A 103 23.34 11.19 9.53
CA LEU A 103 23.70 10.62 10.80
C LEU A 103 22.50 10.64 11.75
N TRP A 104 22.23 9.48 12.36
CA TRP A 104 21.09 9.27 13.24
C TRP A 104 21.56 8.84 14.62
N SER A 105 20.84 9.22 15.65
CA SER A 105 20.94 8.57 16.94
C SER A 105 20.35 7.16 16.87
N MET A 106 20.74 6.27 17.76
CA MET A 106 20.16 4.93 17.83
C MET A 106 18.66 4.92 18.23
N ARG A 107 18.12 6.08 18.63
CA ARG A 107 16.69 6.29 18.91
C ARG A 107 15.92 6.86 17.71
N GLY A 108 16.55 6.94 16.53
CA GLY A 108 15.93 7.40 15.29
C GLY A 108 15.84 8.92 15.12
N ALA A 109 16.42 9.72 16.03
CA ALA A 109 16.51 11.16 15.80
C ALA A 109 17.65 11.47 14.81
N MET A 110 17.38 12.25 13.78
CA MET A 110 18.39 12.77 12.86
C MET A 110 19.28 13.76 13.60
N LEU A 111 20.57 13.53 13.55
CA LEU A 111 21.58 14.43 14.15
C LEU A 111 21.95 15.51 13.14
N TRP A 112 22.26 15.11 11.92
CA TRP A 112 22.50 16.01 10.80
C TRP A 112 22.30 15.26 9.46
N ASP A 113 22.15 16.02 8.38
CA ASP A 113 22.11 15.53 7.01
C ASP A 113 22.97 16.42 6.10
N ALA A 114 23.51 15.84 5.04
CA ALA A 114 24.27 16.54 4.02
C ALA A 114 23.96 15.99 2.63
N LEU A 115 23.83 16.88 1.65
CA LEU A 115 23.64 16.53 0.25
C LEU A 115 24.97 16.71 -0.51
N LEU A 116 25.42 15.65 -1.15
CA LEU A 116 26.52 15.67 -2.11
C LEU A 116 25.92 15.78 -3.52
N PRO A 117 26.19 16.90 -4.24
CA PRO A 117 25.66 17.08 -5.59
C PRO A 117 26.32 16.08 -6.56
N PRO A 118 25.64 15.70 -7.65
CA PRO A 118 26.20 14.82 -8.66
C PRO A 118 27.40 15.47 -9.36
N SER A 119 28.40 14.66 -9.72
CA SER A 119 29.55 15.14 -10.52
C SER A 119 29.08 15.57 -11.90
N ALA A 120 29.57 16.69 -12.38
CA ALA A 120 29.28 17.21 -13.72
C ALA A 120 29.82 16.23 -14.78
N GLY A 121 28.92 15.64 -15.60
CA GLY A 121 29.30 14.78 -16.74
C GLY A 121 29.19 13.28 -16.51
N ALA A 122 28.95 12.80 -15.31
CA ALA A 122 28.79 11.37 -15.06
C ALA A 122 27.47 10.84 -15.65
N LYS A 123 27.56 9.90 -16.63
CA LYS A 123 26.39 9.27 -17.26
C LYS A 123 25.67 8.28 -16.34
N GLU A 124 26.38 7.70 -15.40
CA GLU A 124 25.88 6.72 -14.46
C GLU A 124 26.58 6.93 -13.11
N MET A 125 25.81 7.22 -12.07
CA MET A 125 26.33 7.46 -10.74
C MET A 125 26.28 6.17 -9.92
N LEU A 126 27.41 5.75 -9.42
CA LEU A 126 27.49 4.61 -8.52
C LEU A 126 27.06 4.99 -7.10
N PRO A 127 26.61 4.01 -6.28
CA PRO A 127 26.30 4.27 -4.89
C PRO A 127 27.53 4.82 -4.13
N PRO A 128 27.33 5.78 -3.21
CA PRO A 128 28.39 6.31 -2.37
C PRO A 128 28.95 5.23 -1.44
N ASP A 129 30.22 5.34 -1.10
CA ASP A 129 30.86 4.54 -0.05
C ASP A 129 31.32 5.44 1.09
N ALA A 130 31.20 4.97 2.34
CA ALA A 130 31.58 5.77 3.50
C ALA A 130 32.23 4.92 4.59
N LEU A 131 32.98 5.60 5.46
CA LEU A 131 33.51 5.01 6.68
C LEU A 131 33.67 6.07 7.79
N PHE A 132 33.73 5.61 9.02
CA PHE A 132 34.06 6.48 10.16
C PHE A 132 35.60 6.62 10.29
N ALA A 133 36.10 7.83 10.11
CA ALA A 133 37.52 8.13 10.23
C ALA A 133 37.81 9.63 10.48
N GLY A 134 38.98 9.90 11.07
CA GLY A 134 39.40 11.26 11.31
C GLY A 134 38.40 12.10 12.12
N PRO A 135 37.97 13.26 11.58
CA PRO A 135 37.05 14.16 12.30
C PRO A 135 35.63 13.64 12.41
N GLY A 136 35.27 12.60 11.66
CA GLY A 136 33.90 12.09 11.71
C GLY A 136 33.56 11.03 10.66
N VAL A 137 32.86 11.40 9.60
CA VAL A 137 32.42 10.51 8.52
C VAL A 137 33.09 10.93 7.22
N VAL A 138 33.76 9.99 6.57
CA VAL A 138 34.39 10.21 5.26
C VAL A 138 33.56 9.47 4.19
N VAL A 139 33.21 10.17 3.13
CA VAL A 139 32.34 9.65 2.05
C VAL A 139 33.04 9.85 0.71
N SER A 140 33.08 8.82 -0.11
CA SER A 140 33.45 8.93 -1.52
C SER A 140 32.21 8.96 -2.41
N TRP A 141 32.17 9.97 -3.28
CA TRP A 141 31.06 10.14 -4.21
C TRP A 141 31.53 10.82 -5.49
N GLY A 142 31.22 10.22 -6.64
CA GLY A 142 31.66 10.73 -7.93
C GLY A 142 33.17 10.82 -8.02
N ASP A 143 33.71 11.99 -8.17
CA ASP A 143 35.15 12.31 -8.29
C ASP A 143 35.83 12.83 -7.01
N SER A 144 35.03 12.84 -5.90
CA SER A 144 35.44 13.45 -4.65
C SER A 144 35.44 12.52 -3.45
N VAL A 145 36.27 12.86 -2.47
CA VAL A 145 36.25 12.32 -1.12
C VAL A 145 36.00 13.48 -0.16
N THR A 146 34.93 13.41 0.62
CA THR A 146 34.52 14.49 1.52
C THR A 146 34.45 13.96 2.94
N ALA A 147 35.01 14.65 3.90
CA ALA A 147 34.84 14.34 5.31
C ALA A 147 33.91 15.35 5.98
N PHE A 148 33.05 14.84 6.80
CA PHE A 148 32.06 15.59 7.59
C PHE A 148 32.43 15.52 9.07
N ASP A 149 32.26 16.63 9.78
CA ASP A 149 32.39 16.66 11.23
C ASP A 149 31.31 15.78 11.89
N TYR A 150 31.72 14.99 12.86
CA TYR A 150 30.84 14.02 13.52
C TYR A 150 29.65 14.67 14.24
N ASN A 151 29.82 15.87 14.83
CA ASN A 151 28.80 16.47 15.67
C ASN A 151 27.85 17.39 14.92
N VAL A 152 28.38 18.10 13.91
CA VAL A 152 27.63 19.17 13.23
C VAL A 152 27.25 18.80 11.80
N GLY A 153 28.01 17.91 11.16
CA GLY A 153 27.79 17.52 9.76
C GLY A 153 28.34 18.52 8.73
N ASP A 154 29.09 19.52 9.19
CA ASP A 154 29.78 20.45 8.28
C ASP A 154 30.95 19.75 7.59
N VAL A 155 31.28 20.21 6.39
CA VAL A 155 32.43 19.71 5.63
C VAL A 155 33.74 20.10 6.35
N ALA A 156 34.43 19.12 6.92
CA ALA A 156 35.73 19.30 7.55
C ALA A 156 36.82 19.48 6.50
N TRP A 157 36.82 18.66 5.46
CA TRP A 157 37.71 18.79 4.31
C TRP A 157 37.11 18.07 3.09
N ARG A 158 37.56 18.46 1.91
CA ARG A 158 37.18 17.84 0.65
C ARG A 158 38.39 17.71 -0.25
N TRP A 159 38.62 16.50 -0.76
CA TRP A 159 39.63 16.22 -1.77
C TRP A 159 38.94 15.91 -3.10
N LEU A 160 39.45 16.51 -4.19
CA LEU A 160 38.97 16.26 -5.54
C LEU A 160 40.10 15.58 -6.31
N ALA A 161 39.77 14.53 -7.05
CA ALA A 161 40.72 13.89 -7.94
C ALA A 161 41.07 14.86 -9.09
N SER A 162 42.36 15.09 -9.31
CA SER A 162 42.86 16.01 -10.34
C SER A 162 43.31 15.24 -11.57
N GLY A 163 43.04 15.77 -12.76
CA GLY A 163 43.50 15.22 -14.03
C GLY A 163 42.39 14.64 -14.88
N GLU A 164 42.36 13.34 -15.04
CA GLU A 164 41.33 12.62 -15.80
C GLU A 164 40.04 12.49 -15.00
N GLU A 165 38.89 12.29 -15.68
CA GLU A 165 37.63 11.99 -15.06
C GLU A 165 37.74 10.68 -14.26
N VAL A 166 37.35 10.73 -12.98
CA VAL A 166 37.47 9.62 -12.02
C VAL A 166 36.09 9.30 -11.45
N GLN A 167 35.82 8.03 -11.30
CA GLN A 167 34.70 7.54 -10.49
C GLN A 167 35.25 6.83 -9.24
N MET A 168 35.04 7.44 -8.07
CA MET A 168 35.40 6.82 -6.81
C MET A 168 34.52 5.59 -6.55
N ARG A 169 35.14 4.53 -6.03
CA ARG A 169 34.53 3.22 -5.85
C ARG A 169 34.53 2.74 -4.41
N ARG A 170 35.66 2.93 -3.70
CA ARG A 170 35.83 2.35 -2.37
C ARG A 170 36.75 3.18 -1.50
N LEU A 171 36.45 3.20 -0.22
CA LEU A 171 37.32 3.74 0.83
C LEU A 171 37.84 2.62 1.72
N LEU A 172 39.06 2.79 2.22
CA LEU A 172 39.73 1.84 3.08
C LEU A 172 40.55 2.59 4.11
N LEU A 173 40.49 2.20 5.38
CA LEU A 173 41.32 2.76 6.44
C LEU A 173 42.42 1.76 6.80
N VAL A 174 43.69 2.16 6.70
CA VAL A 174 44.85 1.28 6.91
C VAL A 174 45.77 1.88 7.96
N GLY A 175 46.30 1.04 8.85
CA GLY A 175 47.22 1.45 9.91
C GLY A 175 46.60 1.42 11.33
N GLU A 176 47.47 1.52 12.34
CA GLU A 176 47.07 1.62 13.73
C GLU A 176 46.59 3.03 14.08
N ALA A 177 45.85 3.18 15.21
CA ALA A 177 45.02 4.36 15.54
C ALA A 177 45.73 5.72 15.39
N GLU A 178 47.06 5.81 15.58
CA GLU A 178 47.80 7.08 15.48
C GLU A 178 48.35 7.38 14.09
N GLU A 179 48.58 6.33 13.27
CA GLU A 179 49.19 6.42 11.91
C GLU A 179 48.18 5.97 10.83
N GLN A 180 46.89 6.11 11.08
CA GLN A 180 45.89 5.73 10.10
C GLN A 180 45.97 6.55 8.82
N GLN A 181 45.96 5.87 7.69
CA GLN A 181 45.91 6.44 6.36
C GLN A 181 44.60 6.01 5.67
N LEU A 182 43.96 6.96 4.99
CA LEU A 182 42.78 6.71 4.18
C LEU A 182 43.25 6.38 2.75
N GLN A 183 42.88 5.20 2.28
CA GLN A 183 43.07 4.78 0.89
C GLN A 183 41.77 4.96 0.14
N ALA A 184 41.77 5.78 -0.90
CA ALA A 184 40.63 5.97 -1.79
C ALA A 184 40.95 5.32 -3.15
N PHE A 185 40.05 4.45 -3.59
CA PHE A 185 40.14 3.74 -4.87
C PHE A 185 39.07 4.27 -5.83
N GLY A 186 39.50 4.58 -7.05
CA GLY A 186 38.64 5.04 -8.13
C GLY A 186 39.07 4.45 -9.47
N VAL A 187 38.23 4.59 -10.46
CA VAL A 187 38.51 4.20 -11.85
C VAL A 187 38.57 5.44 -12.69
N LEU A 188 39.68 5.61 -13.38
CA LEU A 188 39.94 6.70 -14.35
C LEU A 188 39.18 6.43 -15.65
N SER A 189 38.85 7.45 -16.40
CA SER A 189 38.27 7.33 -17.76
C SER A 189 39.15 6.52 -18.72
N SER A 190 40.45 6.52 -18.49
CA SER A 190 41.47 5.69 -19.19
C SER A 190 41.41 4.19 -18.81
N GLY A 191 40.56 3.81 -17.84
CA GLY A 191 40.43 2.43 -17.34
C GLY A 191 41.49 2.00 -16.34
N LYS A 192 42.37 2.90 -15.88
CA LYS A 192 43.35 2.63 -14.82
C LYS A 192 42.68 2.73 -13.43
N LEU A 193 43.21 1.91 -12.50
CA LEU A 193 42.84 2.01 -11.09
C LEU A 193 43.59 3.18 -10.45
N LEU A 194 42.88 4.19 -9.98
CA LEU A 194 43.44 5.25 -9.14
C LEU A 194 43.50 4.76 -7.69
N ARG A 195 44.68 4.85 -7.07
CA ARG A 195 44.86 4.74 -5.63
C ARG A 195 45.37 6.06 -5.08
N ALA A 196 44.57 6.72 -4.27
CA ALA A 196 44.95 7.91 -3.54
C ALA A 196 45.08 7.62 -2.05
N THR A 197 46.19 7.98 -1.45
CA THR A 197 46.43 7.89 -0.01
C THR A 197 46.24 9.28 0.58
N LEU A 198 45.30 9.44 1.47
CA LEU A 198 44.94 10.71 2.10
C LEU A 198 45.13 10.63 3.62
N SER A 199 45.42 11.76 4.22
CA SER A 199 45.38 11.91 5.67
C SER A 199 43.90 11.97 6.11
N PRO A 200 43.41 11.11 7.03
CA PRO A 200 42.03 11.18 7.47
C PRO A 200 41.72 12.43 8.28
N LYS A 201 42.71 13.15 8.80
CA LYS A 201 42.50 14.33 9.67
C LYS A 201 42.19 15.60 8.87
N ASP A 202 42.92 15.83 7.77
CA ASP A 202 42.89 17.09 7.01
C ASP A 202 42.70 16.90 5.50
N GLY A 203 42.59 15.65 5.03
CA GLY A 203 42.39 15.32 3.62
C GLY A 203 43.61 15.58 2.74
N SER A 204 44.80 15.87 3.33
CA SER A 204 46.00 16.10 2.57
C SER A 204 46.44 14.84 1.79
N LEU A 205 46.76 15.04 0.52
CA LEU A 205 47.21 13.95 -0.36
C LEU A 205 48.67 13.56 -0.01
N VAL A 206 48.84 12.32 0.45
CA VAL A 206 50.14 11.72 0.73
C VAL A 206 50.77 11.14 -0.55
N THR A 207 50.00 10.32 -1.27
CA THR A 207 50.42 9.75 -2.56
C THR A 207 49.20 9.51 -3.46
N SER A 208 49.39 9.66 -4.78
CA SER A 208 48.44 9.28 -5.79
C SER A 208 49.13 8.49 -6.89
N LYS A 209 48.60 7.30 -7.22
CA LYS A 209 49.17 6.45 -8.29
C LYS A 209 48.02 5.89 -9.15
N ALA A 210 48.21 5.95 -10.47
CA ALA A 210 47.40 5.24 -11.44
C ALA A 210 48.08 3.88 -11.75
N LEU A 211 47.39 2.78 -11.47
CA LEU A 211 47.88 1.43 -11.55
C LEU A 211 47.23 0.68 -12.72
N GLY A 212 47.99 -0.19 -13.37
CA GLY A 212 47.55 -1.04 -14.46
C GLY A 212 47.31 -0.33 -15.79
N SER A 213 47.02 -1.11 -16.82
CA SER A 213 46.69 -0.65 -18.19
C SER A 213 45.43 -1.42 -18.64
N HIS A 214 44.28 -1.04 -18.09
CA HIS A 214 43.03 -1.66 -18.45
C HIS A 214 42.20 -0.68 -19.29
N SER A 215 41.28 -1.19 -20.14
CA SER A 215 40.35 -0.32 -20.86
C SER A 215 39.19 0.10 -19.97
N ALA A 216 38.59 1.27 -20.20
CA ALA A 216 37.43 1.75 -19.42
C ALA A 216 36.24 0.79 -19.48
N SER A 217 36.11 0.03 -20.58
CA SER A 217 35.09 -1.01 -20.76
C SER A 217 35.24 -2.22 -19.83
N ASP A 218 36.40 -2.37 -19.19
CA ASP A 218 36.69 -3.51 -18.32
C ASP A 218 36.07 -3.35 -16.92
N PHE A 219 35.65 -2.14 -16.55
CA PHE A 219 34.94 -1.85 -15.31
C PHE A 219 33.46 -1.69 -15.59
N LEU A 220 32.78 -2.80 -15.81
CA LEU A 220 31.34 -2.80 -15.95
C LEU A 220 30.65 -2.28 -14.67
N PRO A 221 29.51 -1.60 -14.76
CA PRO A 221 28.79 -1.05 -13.61
C PRO A 221 28.45 -2.10 -12.54
N ARG A 222 28.42 -3.38 -12.92
CA ARG A 222 28.08 -4.52 -12.07
C ARG A 222 29.24 -5.08 -11.26
N SER A 223 30.49 -4.77 -11.58
CA SER A 223 31.65 -5.27 -10.80
C SER A 223 31.84 -4.43 -9.55
N GLN A 224 31.21 -4.83 -8.47
CA GLN A 224 31.47 -4.24 -7.16
C GLN A 224 32.91 -4.53 -6.76
N MET A 225 33.62 -3.48 -6.33
CA MET A 225 34.93 -3.59 -5.74
C MET A 225 34.74 -4.01 -4.27
N VAL A 226 35.21 -5.16 -3.90
CA VAL A 226 35.07 -5.72 -2.55
C VAL A 226 36.39 -5.60 -1.81
N VAL A 227 36.34 -5.16 -0.57
CA VAL A 227 37.47 -5.06 0.34
C VAL A 227 37.51 -6.30 1.22
N THR A 228 38.67 -6.94 1.38
CA THR A 228 38.83 -8.01 2.36
C THR A 228 38.80 -7.45 3.79
N LEU A 229 38.22 -8.20 4.75
CA LEU A 229 38.02 -7.71 6.12
C LEU A 229 39.34 -7.36 6.86
N ASP A 230 40.43 -8.00 6.48
CA ASP A 230 41.78 -7.66 6.99
C ASP A 230 42.29 -6.30 6.45
N GLN A 231 41.47 -5.63 5.59
CA GLN A 231 41.77 -4.36 4.94
C GLN A 231 43.11 -4.38 4.18
N ALA A 232 43.58 -5.57 3.80
CA ALA A 232 44.86 -5.76 3.15
C ALA A 232 44.77 -5.77 1.63
N SER A 233 43.56 -6.03 1.04
CA SER A 233 43.42 -6.08 -0.41
C SER A 233 42.04 -5.66 -0.89
N VAL A 234 41.97 -5.22 -2.14
CA VAL A 234 40.76 -4.86 -2.87
C VAL A 234 40.64 -5.79 -4.09
N ALA A 235 39.48 -6.38 -4.30
CA ALA A 235 39.26 -7.31 -5.41
C ALA A 235 38.03 -6.88 -6.24
N TRP A 236 38.10 -7.14 -7.55
CA TRP A 236 36.99 -6.89 -8.50
C TRP A 236 37.04 -7.89 -9.67
N LEU A 237 35.97 -8.00 -10.41
CA LEU A 237 35.85 -8.89 -11.56
C LEU A 237 36.03 -8.11 -12.86
N LYS A 238 36.74 -8.74 -13.83
CA LYS A 238 36.84 -8.32 -15.21
C LYS A 238 36.48 -9.51 -16.10
N GLY A 239 35.25 -9.60 -16.59
CA GLY A 239 34.79 -10.77 -17.31
C GLY A 239 34.99 -12.04 -16.47
N THR A 240 35.81 -12.98 -16.95
CA THR A 240 36.15 -14.23 -16.25
C THR A 240 37.45 -14.14 -15.42
N ALA A 241 38.03 -12.95 -15.24
CA ALA A 241 39.23 -12.74 -14.46
C ALA A 241 38.93 -12.04 -13.13
N LEU A 242 39.44 -12.57 -12.04
CA LEU A 242 39.49 -11.92 -10.73
C LEU A 242 40.79 -11.09 -10.63
N LEU A 243 40.60 -9.80 -10.44
CA LEU A 243 41.68 -8.83 -10.25
C LEU A 243 41.80 -8.49 -8.77
N GLN A 244 43.02 -8.48 -8.24
CA GLN A 244 43.28 -8.20 -6.83
C GLN A 244 44.43 -7.21 -6.70
N HIS A 245 44.23 -6.21 -5.86
CA HIS A 245 45.28 -5.27 -5.48
C HIS A 245 45.51 -5.34 -3.96
N LYS A 246 46.75 -5.70 -3.60
CA LYS A 246 47.20 -5.67 -2.20
C LYS A 246 47.65 -4.26 -1.82
N VAL A 247 47.15 -3.76 -0.71
CA VAL A 247 47.55 -2.44 -0.20
C VAL A 247 49.06 -2.42 0.07
N GLY A 248 49.74 -1.36 -0.42
CA GLY A 248 51.18 -1.27 -0.33
C GLY A 248 51.99 -1.88 -1.50
N SER A 249 51.35 -2.64 -2.40
CA SER A 249 51.91 -3.13 -3.65
C SER A 249 51.56 -2.17 -4.80
N ASP A 250 52.41 -2.15 -5.82
CA ASP A 250 52.09 -1.42 -7.08
C ASP A 250 51.61 -2.38 -8.17
N VAL A 251 51.44 -3.67 -7.85
CA VAL A 251 51.06 -4.73 -8.78
C VAL A 251 49.58 -5.11 -8.58
N ILE A 252 48.89 -5.30 -9.69
CA ILE A 252 47.53 -5.91 -9.72
C ILE A 252 47.72 -7.37 -10.11
N ALA A 253 47.39 -8.28 -9.22
CA ALA A 253 47.37 -9.71 -9.51
C ALA A 253 46.11 -10.07 -10.28
N THR A 254 46.25 -10.89 -11.31
CA THR A 254 45.13 -11.36 -12.15
C THR A 254 45.02 -12.87 -12.05
N THR A 255 43.90 -13.38 -11.66
CA THR A 255 43.60 -14.82 -11.58
C THR A 255 42.46 -15.16 -12.54
N GLN A 256 42.68 -16.08 -13.48
CA GLN A 256 41.64 -16.53 -14.41
C GLN A 256 40.71 -17.50 -13.70
N LEU A 257 39.45 -17.18 -13.62
CA LEU A 257 38.40 -18.01 -12.94
C LEU A 257 38.19 -19.33 -13.67
N GLU A 258 38.31 -19.36 -14.99
CA GLU A 258 38.24 -20.60 -15.80
C GLU A 258 39.31 -21.62 -15.44
N THR A 259 40.50 -21.16 -15.08
CA THR A 259 41.58 -22.05 -14.61
C THR A 259 41.36 -22.52 -13.17
N LEU A 260 40.74 -21.66 -12.36
CA LEU A 260 40.48 -21.94 -10.95
C LEU A 260 39.26 -22.84 -10.76
N LEU A 261 38.25 -22.69 -11.64
CA LEU A 261 36.92 -23.30 -11.56
C LEU A 261 36.52 -23.95 -12.90
N PRO A 262 37.25 -24.95 -13.39
CA PRO A 262 37.04 -25.52 -14.73
C PRO A 262 35.71 -26.28 -14.87
N SER A 263 35.05 -26.62 -13.75
CA SER A 263 33.80 -27.37 -13.74
C SER A 263 32.57 -26.47 -13.75
N LEU A 264 32.72 -25.12 -13.64
CA LEU A 264 31.57 -24.21 -13.57
C LEU A 264 31.39 -23.45 -14.88
N GLY A 265 30.14 -23.47 -15.38
CA GLY A 265 29.71 -22.60 -16.47
C GLY A 265 29.26 -21.21 -15.94
N GLY A 266 29.04 -20.23 -16.84
CA GLY A 266 28.46 -18.96 -16.46
C GLY A 266 29.36 -17.97 -15.74
N LEU A 267 30.67 -18.20 -15.68
CA LEU A 267 31.68 -17.38 -14.98
C LEU A 267 31.69 -15.92 -15.47
N GLY A 268 31.32 -15.65 -16.72
CA GLY A 268 31.23 -14.27 -17.24
C GLY A 268 30.10 -13.42 -16.65
N ALA A 269 29.12 -14.03 -15.98
CA ALA A 269 28.04 -13.35 -15.26
C ALA A 269 28.19 -13.45 -13.74
N ALA A 270 29.32 -13.95 -13.24
CA ALA A 270 29.61 -14.10 -11.83
C ALA A 270 29.65 -12.74 -11.11
N GLN A 271 29.30 -12.72 -9.83
CA GLN A 271 29.28 -11.52 -8.98
C GLN A 271 30.09 -11.77 -7.71
N LEU A 272 30.88 -10.78 -7.30
CA LEU A 272 31.54 -10.81 -6.00
C LEU A 272 30.55 -10.39 -4.90
N LEU A 273 30.49 -11.20 -3.85
CA LEU A 273 29.72 -10.92 -2.66
C LEU A 273 30.66 -10.38 -1.56
N PRO A 274 30.29 -9.30 -0.84
CA PRO A 274 31.07 -8.83 0.29
C PRO A 274 30.98 -9.85 1.43
N LEU A 275 32.14 -10.29 1.94
CA LEU A 275 32.25 -11.12 3.13
C LEU A 275 32.98 -10.38 4.23
N THR A 276 32.57 -10.56 5.47
CA THR A 276 33.26 -10.02 6.65
C THR A 276 34.24 -10.99 7.29
N LEU A 277 34.64 -12.01 6.55
CA LEU A 277 35.72 -12.94 6.98
C LEU A 277 37.09 -12.44 6.50
N PRO A 278 38.09 -12.40 7.39
CA PRO A 278 39.45 -11.98 7.02
C PRO A 278 40.01 -12.88 5.91
N GLY A 279 40.55 -12.24 4.87
CA GLY A 279 41.18 -12.95 3.78
C GLY A 279 40.27 -13.84 2.92
N MET A 280 38.97 -13.67 2.99
CA MET A 280 38.02 -14.44 2.17
C MET A 280 37.16 -13.55 1.28
N LEU A 281 36.76 -14.10 0.13
CA LEU A 281 35.82 -13.53 -0.83
C LEU A 281 34.77 -14.60 -1.20
N ALA A 282 33.59 -14.19 -1.55
CA ALA A 282 32.59 -15.07 -2.14
C ALA A 282 32.28 -14.66 -3.57
N LEU A 283 32.07 -15.65 -4.43
CA LEU A 283 31.74 -15.50 -5.84
C LEU A 283 30.40 -16.21 -6.09
N ALA A 284 29.34 -15.47 -6.42
CA ALA A 284 28.09 -16.04 -6.87
C ALA A 284 28.14 -16.27 -8.39
N VAL A 285 27.95 -17.50 -8.83
CA VAL A 285 27.92 -17.91 -10.25
C VAL A 285 26.49 -18.31 -10.57
N PRO A 286 25.79 -17.60 -11.48
CA PRO A 286 24.41 -17.94 -11.83
C PRO A 286 24.34 -19.26 -12.60
N ALA A 287 23.18 -19.91 -12.61
CA ALA A 287 22.92 -21.08 -13.41
C ALA A 287 23.15 -20.78 -14.91
N HIS A 288 23.78 -21.69 -15.64
CA HIS A 288 24.06 -21.55 -17.06
C HIS A 288 23.90 -22.90 -17.80
N GLY A 289 22.95 -22.98 -18.73
CA GLY A 289 22.61 -24.24 -19.38
C GLY A 289 22.14 -25.28 -18.38
N ASP A 290 22.73 -26.48 -18.38
CA ASP A 290 22.43 -27.55 -17.44
C ASP A 290 23.21 -27.45 -16.11
N ALA A 291 24.12 -26.47 -15.99
CA ALA A 291 24.90 -26.29 -14.76
C ALA A 291 24.10 -25.49 -13.72
N PRO A 292 23.92 -26.00 -12.50
CA PRO A 292 23.22 -25.29 -11.43
C PRO A 292 23.99 -24.05 -10.99
N ALA A 293 23.29 -23.10 -10.37
CA ALA A 293 23.93 -21.96 -9.70
C ALA A 293 24.92 -22.47 -8.63
N ALA A 294 26.02 -21.74 -8.42
CA ALA A 294 27.00 -22.09 -7.42
C ALA A 294 27.52 -20.85 -6.69
N THR A 295 27.84 -21.02 -5.41
CA THR A 295 28.53 -19.98 -4.62
C THR A 295 29.91 -20.50 -4.23
N VAL A 296 30.96 -19.83 -4.66
CA VAL A 296 32.33 -20.24 -4.42
C VAL A 296 32.97 -19.37 -3.36
N LEU A 297 33.51 -19.98 -2.32
CA LEU A 297 34.32 -19.31 -1.30
C LEU A 297 35.77 -19.35 -1.73
N LEU A 298 36.40 -18.17 -1.84
CA LEU A 298 37.79 -18.00 -2.24
C LEU A 298 38.60 -17.48 -1.05
N SER A 299 39.69 -18.17 -0.73
CA SER A 299 40.66 -17.69 0.26
C SER A 299 41.76 -16.90 -0.44
N VAL A 300 42.01 -15.71 0.03
CA VAL A 300 43.05 -14.81 -0.47
C VAL A 300 44.22 -14.90 0.48
N THR A 301 45.24 -15.59 0.02
CA THR A 301 46.47 -15.72 0.79
C THR A 301 47.59 -14.86 0.15
N GLY A 302 48.71 -14.65 0.84
CA GLY A 302 49.84 -13.92 0.31
C GLY A 302 50.49 -14.52 -0.96
N GLY A 303 50.11 -15.73 -1.37
CA GLY A 303 50.57 -16.44 -2.54
C GLY A 303 49.58 -16.57 -3.69
N GLY A 304 48.39 -16.02 -3.56
CA GLY A 304 47.36 -16.09 -4.60
C GLY A 304 45.93 -16.34 -4.06
N VAL A 305 45.03 -16.66 -4.98
CA VAL A 305 43.63 -17.01 -4.68
C VAL A 305 43.46 -18.51 -4.79
N VAL A 306 42.88 -19.12 -3.76
CA VAL A 306 42.64 -20.57 -3.69
C VAL A 306 41.14 -20.79 -3.39
N VAL A 307 40.55 -21.82 -4.01
CA VAL A 307 39.19 -22.23 -3.71
C VAL A 307 39.15 -22.85 -2.32
N ALA A 308 38.40 -22.26 -1.42
CA ALA A 308 38.16 -22.77 -0.07
C ALA A 308 37.02 -23.80 -0.06
N ASP A 309 35.91 -23.48 -0.74
CA ASP A 309 34.76 -24.34 -0.88
C ASP A 309 33.89 -23.95 -2.09
N THR A 310 33.15 -24.94 -2.65
CA THR A 310 32.21 -24.70 -3.73
C THR A 310 30.83 -25.24 -3.33
N LEU A 311 29.90 -24.31 -3.09
CA LEU A 311 28.55 -24.61 -2.66
C LEU A 311 27.64 -24.66 -3.89
N GLN A 312 27.06 -25.83 -4.19
CA GLN A 312 26.14 -25.99 -5.32
C GLN A 312 24.70 -25.65 -4.93
N GLY A 313 23.94 -25.09 -5.86
CA GLY A 313 22.55 -24.71 -5.69
C GLY A 313 22.37 -23.26 -5.25
N GLU A 314 21.13 -22.88 -4.91
CA GLU A 314 20.77 -21.57 -4.41
C GLU A 314 21.16 -21.46 -2.92
N VAL A 315 22.36 -21.02 -2.68
CA VAL A 315 22.90 -20.81 -1.34
C VAL A 315 23.01 -19.33 -1.05
N GLN A 316 22.42 -18.88 0.04
CA GLN A 316 22.64 -17.53 0.54
C GLN A 316 23.70 -17.53 1.65
N LEU A 317 24.57 -16.55 1.64
CA LEU A 317 25.57 -16.32 2.66
C LEU A 317 25.19 -15.14 3.53
N ALA A 318 25.07 -15.36 4.82
CA ALA A 318 24.89 -14.31 5.81
C ALA A 318 26.10 -14.29 6.76
N HIS A 319 26.55 -13.10 7.16
CA HIS A 319 27.74 -12.96 7.97
C HIS A 319 27.48 -12.08 9.21
N ALA A 320 28.17 -12.38 10.28
CA ALA A 320 28.13 -11.59 11.52
C ALA A 320 29.51 -11.53 12.17
N LEU A 321 29.78 -10.44 12.86
CA LEU A 321 30.91 -10.32 13.79
C LEU A 321 30.37 -10.51 15.22
N SER A 322 30.97 -11.42 15.99
CA SER A 322 30.68 -11.52 17.41
C SER A 322 31.31 -10.34 18.16
N ARG A 323 30.87 -10.07 19.40
CA ARG A 323 31.46 -9.04 20.27
C ARG A 323 32.96 -9.25 20.53
N GLU A 324 33.43 -10.48 20.40
CA GLU A 324 34.84 -10.85 20.59
C GLU A 324 35.67 -10.75 19.28
N GLY A 325 35.08 -10.19 18.20
CA GLY A 325 35.73 -10.05 16.92
C GLY A 325 35.82 -11.33 16.10
N LYS A 326 35.19 -12.44 16.56
CA LYS A 326 35.11 -13.66 15.75
C LYS A 326 34.08 -13.44 14.64
N ALA A 327 34.53 -13.63 13.41
CA ALA A 327 33.67 -13.60 12.24
C ALA A 327 32.94 -14.94 12.10
N THR A 328 31.64 -14.93 11.94
CA THR A 328 30.81 -16.10 11.67
C THR A 328 30.17 -15.94 10.30
N LEU A 329 30.36 -16.92 9.43
CA LEU A 329 29.66 -17.03 8.16
C LEU A 329 28.59 -18.11 8.33
N ALA A 330 27.36 -17.80 7.99
CA ALA A 330 26.29 -18.77 7.90
C ALA A 330 26.01 -19.10 6.43
N ARG A 331 25.98 -20.36 6.12
CA ARG A 331 25.48 -20.90 4.88
C ARG A 331 24.02 -21.22 5.08
N ILE A 332 23.16 -20.74 4.20
CA ILE A 332 21.73 -20.98 4.20
C ILE A 332 21.41 -21.72 2.90
N ASP A 333 21.19 -23.01 3.02
CA ASP A 333 20.79 -23.84 1.88
C ASP A 333 19.30 -23.68 1.64
N GLY A 334 18.91 -23.28 0.42
CA GLY A 334 17.52 -23.21 0.00
C GLY A 334 16.93 -24.60 -0.20
N GLY A 335 15.74 -24.81 0.37
CA GLY A 335 15.00 -26.07 0.26
C GLY A 335 13.73 -26.02 1.10
N THR A 336 13.15 -27.16 1.39
CA THR A 336 12.00 -27.29 2.29
C THR A 336 12.34 -26.98 3.74
N GLU A 337 13.61 -27.10 4.10
CA GLU A 337 14.16 -26.72 5.40
C GLU A 337 15.41 -25.88 5.18
N LEU A 338 15.47 -24.72 5.83
CA LEU A 338 16.69 -23.92 5.85
C LEU A 338 17.64 -24.48 6.88
N ARG A 339 18.89 -24.72 6.46
CA ARG A 339 19.95 -25.17 7.33
C ARG A 339 20.99 -24.09 7.47
N VAL A 340 21.35 -23.78 8.71
CA VAL A 340 22.40 -22.81 9.04
C VAL A 340 23.61 -23.56 9.54
N MET A 341 24.73 -23.35 8.88
CA MET A 341 26.03 -23.90 9.29
C MET A 341 27.01 -22.74 9.47
N ALA A 342 27.68 -22.67 10.60
CA ALA A 342 28.69 -21.67 10.84
C ALA A 342 30.07 -22.15 10.33
N PHE A 343 30.81 -21.26 9.71
CA PHE A 343 32.17 -21.49 9.28
C PHE A 343 33.14 -20.90 10.30
N GLU A 344 34.01 -21.75 10.85
CA GLU A 344 35.12 -21.31 11.70
C GLU A 344 36.41 -21.40 10.89
N PRO A 345 37.12 -20.27 10.74
CA PRO A 345 38.36 -20.25 9.99
C PRO A 345 39.53 -20.81 10.86
N ASP A 346 39.57 -22.09 11.07
CA ASP A 346 40.77 -22.76 11.53
C ASP A 346 41.59 -23.18 10.31
N GLY A 347 42.75 -22.60 10.12
CA GLY A 347 43.66 -22.68 8.97
C GLY A 347 43.94 -24.04 8.30
N LYS A 348 43.09 -25.04 8.44
CA LYS A 348 43.13 -26.34 7.78
C LYS A 348 41.71 -26.81 7.49
N ALA A 349 41.36 -26.82 6.21
CA ALA A 349 40.17 -27.35 5.60
C ALA A 349 38.82 -26.81 6.19
N SER A 350 37.95 -26.33 5.34
CA SER A 350 36.62 -25.81 5.62
C SER A 350 35.81 -26.72 6.58
N ALA A 351 35.81 -26.40 7.86
CA ALA A 351 34.97 -27.09 8.84
C ALA A 351 33.70 -26.27 9.05
N TRP A 352 32.64 -26.69 8.40
CA TRP A 352 31.31 -26.23 8.75
C TRP A 352 30.85 -26.89 10.06
N SER A 353 30.24 -26.11 10.95
CA SER A 353 29.62 -26.64 12.17
C SER A 353 28.49 -27.62 11.83
N GLU A 354 28.01 -28.37 12.83
CA GLU A 354 26.74 -29.09 12.70
C GLU A 354 25.63 -28.15 12.26
N ALA A 355 24.80 -28.63 11.31
CA ALA A 355 23.68 -27.83 10.79
C ALA A 355 22.60 -27.62 11.88
N GLU A 356 22.24 -26.37 12.12
CA GLU A 356 21.04 -25.99 12.86
C GLU A 356 19.88 -25.79 11.86
N SER A 357 18.72 -26.40 12.09
CA SER A 357 17.56 -26.26 11.20
C SER A 357 16.69 -25.04 11.57
N LEU A 358 16.00 -24.50 10.57
CA LEU A 358 15.06 -23.41 10.69
C LEU A 358 13.72 -23.80 10.06
N PRO A 359 12.59 -23.51 10.71
CA PRO A 359 11.26 -23.82 10.19
C PRO A 359 10.86 -22.79 9.12
N TYR A 360 11.31 -22.97 7.88
CA TYR A 360 10.94 -22.12 6.75
C TYR A 360 10.18 -22.91 5.70
N SER A 361 9.05 -22.36 5.24
CA SER A 361 8.25 -22.95 4.18
C SER A 361 8.41 -22.15 2.89
N ALA A 362 9.19 -22.66 1.94
CA ALA A 362 9.32 -22.05 0.62
C ALA A 362 8.02 -22.13 -0.20
N ALA A 363 7.13 -23.06 0.14
CA ALA A 363 5.82 -23.16 -0.51
C ALA A 363 4.87 -22.00 -0.11
N GLU A 364 5.01 -21.49 1.12
CA GLU A 364 4.19 -20.39 1.63
C GLU A 364 4.79 -18.99 1.34
N HIS A 365 6.13 -18.88 1.35
CA HIS A 365 6.83 -17.60 1.32
C HIS A 365 7.70 -17.41 0.07
N GLY A 366 7.82 -18.43 -0.80
CA GLY A 366 8.70 -18.38 -1.95
C GLY A 366 10.17 -18.51 -1.59
N ALA A 367 11.05 -18.09 -2.51
CA ALA A 367 12.49 -18.09 -2.30
C ALA A 367 12.92 -16.97 -1.32
N LEU A 368 14.06 -17.15 -0.67
CA LEU A 368 14.66 -16.10 0.14
C LEU A 368 15.19 -14.97 -0.76
N ALA A 369 14.80 -13.75 -0.44
CA ALA A 369 15.31 -12.55 -1.12
C ALA A 369 16.60 -12.05 -0.46
N ALA A 370 16.65 -12.01 0.87
CA ALA A 370 17.81 -11.60 1.65
C ALA A 370 17.81 -12.23 3.04
N ALA A 371 19.00 -12.38 3.61
CA ALA A 371 19.18 -12.89 4.96
C ALA A 371 20.26 -12.12 5.72
N TRP A 372 20.03 -11.82 6.98
CA TRP A 372 20.98 -11.16 7.86
C TRP A 372 21.15 -11.97 9.14
N LEU A 373 22.41 -12.18 9.54
CA LEU A 373 22.79 -13.00 10.69
C LEU A 373 23.11 -12.13 11.90
N ASN A 374 22.58 -12.53 13.06
CA ASN A 374 22.97 -12.00 14.35
C ASN A 374 23.45 -13.14 15.24
N SER A 375 24.72 -13.15 15.60
CA SER A 375 25.33 -14.10 16.50
C SER A 375 25.41 -13.50 17.92
N TYR A 376 25.04 -14.27 18.94
CA TYR A 376 25.06 -13.85 20.33
C TYR A 376 25.54 -15.00 21.24
N ALA A 377 26.21 -14.66 22.34
CA ALA A 377 26.60 -15.66 23.35
C ALA A 377 25.41 -16.10 24.19
N ARG A 378 25.20 -17.41 24.28
CA ARG A 378 24.23 -18.04 25.18
C ARG A 378 24.76 -18.07 26.62
N LYS A 379 23.91 -18.37 27.58
CA LYS A 379 24.30 -18.46 29.00
C LYS A 379 25.32 -19.57 29.29
N ASP A 380 25.35 -20.59 28.48
CA ASP A 380 26.26 -21.72 28.52
C ASP A 380 27.63 -21.47 27.82
N GLY A 381 27.82 -20.25 27.28
CA GLY A 381 29.01 -19.88 26.54
C GLY A 381 29.00 -20.29 25.06
N SER A 382 27.98 -21.02 24.60
CA SER A 382 27.84 -21.36 23.19
C SER A 382 27.34 -20.17 22.37
N LEU A 383 27.66 -20.15 21.07
CA LEU A 383 27.10 -19.17 20.15
C LEU A 383 25.68 -19.57 19.74
N GLY A 384 24.78 -18.62 19.80
CA GLY A 384 23.43 -18.74 19.27
C GLY A 384 23.28 -17.87 18.02
N HIS A 385 22.46 -18.30 17.08
CA HIS A 385 22.23 -17.60 15.83
C HIS A 385 20.77 -17.19 15.69
N ARG A 386 20.55 -15.95 15.25
CA ARG A 386 19.26 -15.43 14.82
C ARG A 386 19.40 -14.95 13.39
N LEU A 387 18.43 -15.31 12.56
CA LEU A 387 18.39 -14.85 11.19
C LEU A 387 17.16 -13.99 10.99
N LEU A 388 17.38 -12.80 10.43
CA LEU A 388 16.34 -11.97 9.88
C LEU A 388 16.26 -12.31 8.39
N LEU A 389 15.12 -12.84 7.96
CA LEU A 389 14.89 -13.31 6.60
C LEU A 389 13.86 -12.41 5.92
N SER A 390 14.16 -11.98 4.71
CA SER A 390 13.22 -11.37 3.78
C SER A 390 12.93 -12.35 2.66
N SER A 391 11.67 -12.67 2.44
CA SER A 391 11.22 -13.65 1.46
C SER A 391 10.67 -12.99 0.20
N GLN A 392 10.47 -13.77 -0.85
CA GLN A 392 9.98 -13.30 -2.14
C GLN A 392 8.57 -12.70 -2.05
N ASP A 393 7.80 -13.14 -1.08
CA ASP A 393 6.44 -12.70 -0.79
C ASP A 393 6.38 -11.42 0.06
N ASP A 394 7.53 -10.73 0.26
CA ASP A 394 7.69 -9.53 1.09
C ASP A 394 7.40 -9.73 2.60
N ALA A 395 7.39 -10.97 3.08
CA ALA A 395 7.35 -11.22 4.51
C ALA A 395 8.75 -11.03 5.13
N LEU A 396 8.77 -10.44 6.32
CA LEU A 396 9.97 -10.27 7.14
C LEU A 396 9.85 -11.13 8.39
N GLN A 397 10.78 -12.06 8.57
CA GLN A 397 10.72 -13.06 9.63
C GLN A 397 11.99 -13.07 10.45
N LEU A 398 11.87 -13.07 11.78
CA LEU A 398 13.00 -13.35 12.66
C LEU A 398 12.92 -14.77 13.17
N MET A 399 13.94 -15.54 12.86
CA MET A 399 14.06 -16.93 13.27
C MET A 399 15.25 -17.14 14.18
N GLN A 400 15.10 -18.01 15.15
CA GLN A 400 16.18 -18.45 16.03
C GLN A 400 16.55 -19.89 15.68
N ALA A 401 17.81 -20.10 15.30
CA ALA A 401 18.32 -21.42 14.96
C ALA A 401 18.55 -22.25 16.22
N ALA A 402 18.25 -23.56 16.15
CA ALA A 402 18.51 -24.52 17.17
C ALA A 402 18.77 -25.92 16.58
N LYS A 403 19.48 -26.81 17.30
CA LYS A 403 19.78 -28.18 16.87
C LYS A 403 18.52 -29.02 16.73
N ASP A 404 17.54 -28.82 17.61
CA ASP A 404 16.30 -29.63 17.69
C ASP A 404 15.13 -29.00 16.87
N GLY A 405 15.45 -28.21 15.86
CA GLY A 405 14.49 -27.41 15.11
C GLY A 405 14.32 -26.02 15.72
N GLY A 406 14.68 -24.97 14.98
CA GLY A 406 14.56 -23.60 15.40
C GLY A 406 13.08 -23.16 15.55
N HIS A 407 12.87 -21.95 16.00
CA HIS A 407 11.53 -21.39 16.08
C HIS A 407 11.46 -19.98 15.46
N VAL A 408 10.29 -19.64 14.97
CA VAL A 408 9.97 -18.30 14.49
C VAL A 408 9.69 -17.42 15.70
N ALA A 409 10.46 -16.36 15.88
CA ALA A 409 10.23 -15.39 16.96
C ALA A 409 9.06 -14.48 16.64
N TRP A 410 8.99 -13.99 15.40
CA TRP A 410 7.90 -13.17 14.88
C TRP A 410 7.93 -13.12 13.36
N VAL A 411 6.77 -12.81 12.77
CA VAL A 411 6.57 -12.56 11.34
C VAL A 411 5.90 -11.21 11.16
N ARG A 412 6.35 -10.44 10.18
CA ARG A 412 5.71 -9.20 9.74
C ARG A 412 5.37 -9.32 8.27
N GLU A 413 4.13 -9.03 7.94
CA GLU A 413 3.66 -8.94 6.55
C GLU A 413 3.90 -7.54 6.00
N GLU A 414 5.04 -7.35 5.35
CA GLU A 414 5.43 -6.06 4.78
C GLU A 414 4.88 -5.84 3.36
N GLY A 415 4.38 -6.89 2.69
CA GLY A 415 3.63 -6.78 1.44
C GLY A 415 2.40 -5.86 1.53
N LEU A 416 1.87 -5.64 2.74
CA LEU A 416 0.81 -4.66 3.00
C LEU A 416 1.23 -3.20 2.77
N SER A 417 2.52 -2.91 2.61
CA SER A 417 3.02 -1.58 2.24
C SER A 417 2.83 -1.23 0.78
N SER A 418 2.59 -2.22 -0.07
CA SER A 418 2.46 -2.10 -1.52
C SER A 418 1.02 -2.36 -2.01
N VAL A 419 0.03 -2.20 -1.12
CA VAL A 419 -1.38 -2.40 -1.46
C VAL A 419 -1.80 -1.47 -2.59
N GLN A 420 -2.38 -2.06 -3.63
CA GLN A 420 -2.93 -1.34 -4.76
C GLN A 420 -4.42 -1.03 -4.55
N GLY A 421 -4.90 0.00 -5.20
CA GLY A 421 -6.09 0.80 -4.97
C GLY A 421 -7.47 0.14 -4.96
N SER A 422 -7.66 -1.17 -4.97
CA SER A 422 -9.00 -1.77 -4.83
C SER A 422 -9.20 -2.43 -3.47
N VAL A 423 -10.33 -2.13 -2.85
CA VAL A 423 -10.73 -2.69 -1.55
C VAL A 423 -12.03 -3.47 -1.72
N THR A 424 -12.04 -4.69 -1.25
CA THR A 424 -13.24 -5.52 -1.25
C THR A 424 -13.61 -5.92 0.17
N LEU A 425 -14.86 -5.71 0.55
CA LEU A 425 -15.39 -6.06 1.86
C LEU A 425 -16.31 -7.28 1.75
N VAL A 426 -16.08 -8.27 2.61
CA VAL A 426 -16.89 -9.48 2.68
C VAL A 426 -17.41 -9.64 4.11
N PRO A 427 -18.75 -9.73 4.32
CA PRO A 427 -19.30 -9.97 5.64
C PRO A 427 -18.78 -11.25 6.26
N LEU A 428 -18.51 -11.23 7.56
CA LEU A 428 -18.21 -12.44 8.32
C LEU A 428 -19.46 -13.33 8.43
N PRO A 429 -19.30 -14.64 8.69
CA PRO A 429 -20.42 -15.54 8.86
C PRO A 429 -21.32 -15.09 10.02
N SER A 430 -22.63 -15.19 9.82
CA SER A 430 -23.58 -14.94 10.91
C SER A 430 -23.58 -16.12 11.89
N LEU A 431 -23.79 -15.84 13.18
CA LEU A 431 -23.96 -16.89 14.20
C LEU A 431 -25.35 -17.56 14.12
N VAL A 432 -26.24 -17.07 13.23
CA VAL A 432 -27.57 -17.65 13.04
C VAL A 432 -27.40 -19.01 12.36
N THR A 433 -27.72 -20.09 13.05
CA THR A 433 -27.79 -21.42 12.46
C THR A 433 -28.97 -21.48 11.50
N ASP A 434 -28.87 -22.25 10.41
CA ASP A 434 -29.94 -22.42 9.40
C ASP A 434 -31.30 -22.83 9.96
N ALA A 435 -31.37 -23.25 11.22
CA ALA A 435 -32.61 -23.51 11.94
C ALA A 435 -33.48 -22.24 12.22
N ASP A 436 -32.88 -21.05 12.17
CA ASP A 436 -33.60 -19.77 12.40
C ASP A 436 -33.99 -19.07 11.08
N ALA A 437 -33.64 -19.64 9.92
CA ALA A 437 -33.97 -19.08 8.60
C ALA A 437 -35.40 -19.28 8.14
N GLU A 438 -36.16 -20.20 8.76
CA GLU A 438 -37.61 -20.20 8.63
C GLU A 438 -38.16 -19.08 9.53
N GLY A 439 -38.54 -17.97 8.91
CA GLY A 439 -39.08 -16.79 9.59
C GLY A 439 -40.17 -17.21 10.61
N PRO A 440 -40.18 -16.59 11.81
CA PRO A 440 -41.21 -16.93 12.80
C PRO A 440 -42.59 -16.72 12.19
N PRO A 441 -43.51 -17.67 12.40
CA PRO A 441 -44.89 -17.45 11.97
C PRO A 441 -45.35 -16.13 12.58
N ALA A 442 -45.86 -15.26 11.76
CA ALA A 442 -46.38 -13.97 12.19
C ALA A 442 -47.25 -14.20 13.43
N PHE A 443 -46.89 -13.54 14.56
CA PHE A 443 -47.55 -13.64 15.87
C PHE A 443 -47.10 -14.75 16.86
N ALA A 444 -45.86 -15.15 16.91
CA ALA A 444 -45.38 -15.77 18.14
C ALA A 444 -44.45 -14.79 18.88
N PHE A 445 -44.98 -14.03 19.84
CA PHE A 445 -44.19 -13.34 20.85
C PHE A 445 -43.51 -14.39 21.74
N ALA A 446 -42.40 -14.93 21.29
CA ALA A 446 -41.58 -15.82 22.10
C ALA A 446 -40.64 -14.93 22.95
N LEU A 447 -41.04 -14.61 24.16
CA LEU A 447 -40.18 -14.01 25.21
C LEU A 447 -38.76 -14.63 25.28
N PRO A 448 -38.58 -15.92 25.04
CA PRO A 448 -37.24 -16.54 25.02
C PRO A 448 -36.33 -15.99 23.91
N GLY A 449 -36.85 -15.72 22.72
CA GLY A 449 -36.04 -15.17 21.61
C GLY A 449 -35.59 -13.73 21.84
N VAL A 450 -36.45 -12.91 22.47
CA VAL A 450 -36.11 -11.53 22.84
C VAL A 450 -35.03 -11.54 23.95
N LEU A 451 -35.13 -12.42 24.93
CA LEU A 451 -34.16 -12.56 26.01
C LEU A 451 -32.81 -13.09 25.49
N GLN A 452 -32.81 -14.05 24.56
CA GLN A 452 -31.61 -14.53 23.89
C GLN A 452 -30.96 -13.42 23.03
N GLY A 453 -31.73 -12.65 22.30
CA GLY A 453 -31.29 -11.49 21.54
C GLY A 453 -30.66 -10.40 22.43
N LEU A 454 -31.26 -10.14 23.60
CA LEU A 454 -30.73 -9.20 24.59
C LEU A 454 -29.47 -9.75 25.26
N GLN A 455 -29.42 -11.01 25.58
CA GLN A 455 -28.26 -11.66 26.18
C GLN A 455 -27.07 -11.70 25.20
N ARG A 456 -27.34 -11.90 23.93
CA ARG A 456 -26.35 -11.84 22.86
C ARG A 456 -25.78 -10.43 22.67
N ARG A 457 -26.66 -9.42 22.59
CA ARG A 457 -26.22 -8.01 22.52
C ARG A 457 -25.43 -7.57 23.76
N TRP A 458 -25.76 -8.14 24.92
CA TRP A 458 -25.02 -7.93 26.14
C TRP A 458 -23.61 -8.53 26.07
N SER A 459 -23.47 -9.76 25.59
CA SER A 459 -22.15 -10.38 25.42
C SER A 459 -21.31 -9.66 24.37
N GLU A 460 -21.92 -9.16 23.30
CA GLU A 460 -21.25 -8.34 22.29
C GLU A 460 -20.76 -6.99 22.85
N ALA A 461 -21.56 -6.32 23.68
CA ALA A 461 -21.20 -5.06 24.31
C ALA A 461 -20.09 -5.23 25.37
N THR A 462 -20.08 -6.34 26.09
CA THR A 462 -19.02 -6.65 27.07
C THR A 462 -17.72 -7.14 26.44
N ALA A 463 -17.79 -7.77 25.27
CA ALA A 463 -16.60 -8.21 24.52
C ALA A 463 -15.77 -7.02 23.98
N ILE A 464 -16.37 -5.85 23.80
CA ILE A 464 -15.66 -4.63 23.35
C ILE A 464 -14.70 -4.09 24.42
N THR A 465 -14.86 -4.49 25.69
CA THR A 465 -14.04 -3.99 26.81
C THR A 465 -12.84 -4.88 27.18
N ALA A 466 -12.71 -6.07 26.58
CA ALA A 466 -11.62 -7.00 26.83
C ALA A 466 -10.51 -6.86 25.78
N THR A 467 -9.45 -6.17 26.13
CA THR A 467 -8.33 -5.80 25.21
C THR A 467 -7.41 -6.97 24.83
N ASP A 468 -7.59 -8.17 25.39
CA ASP A 468 -6.68 -9.32 25.17
C ASP A 468 -7.33 -10.55 24.53
N GLU A 469 -8.63 -10.56 24.21
CA GLU A 469 -9.25 -11.66 23.48
C GLU A 469 -9.20 -11.44 21.96
N PRO A 470 -8.98 -12.50 21.16
CA PRO A 470 -9.01 -12.39 19.69
C PRO A 470 -10.37 -11.85 19.24
N ALA A 471 -10.34 -10.98 18.24
CA ALA A 471 -11.56 -10.33 17.73
C ALA A 471 -12.60 -11.39 17.30
N PRO A 472 -13.88 -11.20 17.64
CA PRO A 472 -14.93 -12.17 17.31
C PRO A 472 -15.03 -12.38 15.80
N ARG A 473 -14.89 -13.61 15.32
CA ARG A 473 -14.91 -13.97 13.88
C ARG A 473 -16.33 -14.20 13.35
N TYR A 474 -17.30 -13.39 13.77
CA TYR A 474 -18.68 -13.40 13.29
C TYR A 474 -19.20 -11.98 13.05
N ALA A 475 -20.18 -11.88 12.16
CA ALA A 475 -20.79 -10.60 11.81
C ALA A 475 -21.49 -9.95 13.01
N ASP A 476 -21.35 -8.64 13.13
CA ASP A 476 -22.09 -7.83 14.10
C ASP A 476 -23.43 -7.34 13.51
N ALA A 477 -24.32 -6.85 14.38
CA ALA A 477 -25.60 -6.31 13.97
C ALA A 477 -25.49 -5.00 13.16
N TYR A 478 -24.33 -4.33 13.25
CA TYR A 478 -24.11 -3.01 12.64
C TYR A 478 -23.39 -3.07 11.31
N GLY A 479 -22.96 -4.28 10.87
CA GLY A 479 -22.22 -4.48 9.63
C GLY A 479 -20.81 -3.86 9.65
N THR A 480 -20.23 -3.65 10.84
CA THR A 480 -18.88 -3.12 11.00
C THR A 480 -17.81 -4.20 10.99
N ARG A 481 -18.17 -5.45 11.39
CA ARG A 481 -17.27 -6.60 11.37
C ARG A 481 -17.35 -7.31 10.02
N GLN A 482 -16.32 -7.16 9.23
CA GLN A 482 -16.19 -7.72 7.89
C GLN A 482 -14.75 -8.21 7.68
N VAL A 483 -14.51 -8.95 6.62
CA VAL A 483 -13.17 -9.23 6.11
C VAL A 483 -12.83 -8.15 5.09
N LEU A 484 -11.78 -7.40 5.36
CA LEU A 484 -11.19 -6.43 4.45
C LEU A 484 -10.19 -7.16 3.56
N LEU A 485 -10.51 -7.29 2.29
CA LEU A 485 -9.63 -7.89 1.29
C LEU A 485 -8.81 -6.80 0.61
N LEU A 486 -7.50 -6.98 0.63
CA LEU A 486 -6.51 -6.12 0.00
C LEU A 486 -5.60 -6.97 -0.87
N HIS A 487 -5.00 -6.38 -1.88
CA HIS A 487 -3.97 -7.05 -2.67
C HIS A 487 -2.79 -6.12 -2.94
N GLY A 488 -1.63 -6.71 -3.05
CA GLY A 488 -0.39 -5.99 -3.38
C GLY A 488 0.65 -6.98 -3.90
N GLY A 489 1.30 -6.64 -5.02
CA GLY A 489 2.24 -7.55 -5.67
C GLY A 489 1.62 -8.91 -5.99
N ALA A 490 2.23 -9.97 -5.49
CA ALA A 490 1.80 -11.36 -5.68
C ALA A 490 0.90 -11.90 -4.56
N LYS A 491 0.37 -11.04 -3.67
CA LYS A 491 -0.39 -11.48 -2.49
C LYS A 491 -1.80 -10.92 -2.41
N VAL A 492 -2.68 -11.70 -1.82
CA VAL A 492 -4.02 -11.28 -1.36
C VAL A 492 -4.06 -11.42 0.15
N PHE A 493 -4.59 -10.41 0.83
CA PHE A 493 -4.68 -10.34 2.28
C PHE A 493 -6.12 -10.25 2.73
N GLY A 494 -6.46 -10.95 3.79
CA GLY A 494 -7.71 -10.82 4.51
C GLY A 494 -7.48 -10.28 5.91
N LEU A 495 -7.95 -9.05 6.21
CA LEU A 495 -7.85 -8.42 7.53
C LEU A 495 -9.22 -8.31 8.18
N HIS A 496 -9.26 -8.38 9.49
CA HIS A 496 -10.46 -8.14 10.27
C HIS A 496 -10.70 -6.64 10.43
N THR A 497 -11.89 -6.13 10.05
CA THR A 497 -12.16 -4.68 10.05
C THR A 497 -12.15 -4.05 11.45
N SER A 498 -12.54 -4.76 12.51
CA SER A 498 -12.60 -4.13 13.85
C SER A 498 -11.29 -4.19 14.64
N SER A 499 -10.32 -5.04 14.26
CA SER A 499 -9.05 -5.18 15.00
C SER A 499 -7.80 -4.92 14.14
N GLY A 500 -7.93 -4.94 12.81
CA GLY A 500 -6.77 -4.91 11.91
C GLY A 500 -5.93 -6.20 11.94
N GLU A 501 -6.42 -7.25 12.62
CA GLU A 501 -5.76 -8.56 12.64
C GLU A 501 -5.70 -9.15 11.24
N LEU A 502 -4.53 -9.64 10.85
CA LEU A 502 -4.37 -10.41 9.63
C LEU A 502 -4.97 -11.80 9.85
N LEU A 503 -6.11 -12.07 9.21
CA LEU A 503 -6.78 -13.38 9.29
C LEU A 503 -6.03 -14.41 8.45
N TRP A 504 -5.61 -14.01 7.25
CA TRP A 504 -4.86 -14.84 6.31
C TRP A 504 -4.14 -13.98 5.26
N ALA A 505 -3.11 -14.56 4.67
CA ALA A 505 -2.44 -14.05 3.48
C ALA A 505 -2.28 -15.20 2.50
N HIS A 506 -2.60 -14.99 1.24
CA HIS A 506 -2.43 -15.97 0.17
C HIS A 506 -1.40 -15.48 -0.83
N TRP A 507 -0.27 -16.14 -0.91
CA TRP A 507 0.77 -15.84 -1.87
C TRP A 507 0.58 -16.66 -3.14
N VAL A 508 0.68 -16.01 -4.29
CA VAL A 508 0.58 -16.64 -5.60
C VAL A 508 1.98 -16.95 -6.10
N ALA A 509 2.31 -18.22 -6.13
CA ALA A 509 3.60 -18.66 -6.64
C ALA A 509 3.70 -18.42 -8.17
N PRO A 510 4.89 -18.01 -8.68
CA PRO A 510 5.13 -17.93 -10.11
C PRO A 510 5.07 -19.35 -10.74
N LEU A 511 4.61 -19.42 -11.99
CA LEU A 511 4.47 -20.69 -12.71
C LEU A 511 5.82 -21.36 -13.01
N ARG A 512 6.88 -20.57 -13.14
CA ARG A 512 8.23 -21.04 -13.40
C ARG A 512 9.17 -20.58 -12.31
N HIS A 513 10.03 -21.47 -11.88
CA HIS A 513 11.08 -21.11 -10.94
C HIS A 513 12.04 -20.08 -11.56
N GLY A 514 12.32 -18.98 -10.84
CA GLY A 514 13.13 -17.87 -11.33
C GLY A 514 12.41 -16.87 -12.23
N ALA A 515 11.12 -17.05 -12.50
CA ALA A 515 10.31 -16.04 -13.18
C ALA A 515 10.02 -14.85 -12.26
N PRO A 516 9.72 -13.66 -12.82
CA PRO A 516 9.26 -12.52 -12.04
C PRO A 516 8.01 -12.89 -11.25
N SER A 517 7.84 -12.27 -10.10
CA SER A 517 6.65 -12.51 -9.27
C SER A 517 5.39 -12.11 -10.02
N PRO A 518 4.34 -12.96 -10.00
CA PRO A 518 3.06 -12.63 -10.63
C PRO A 518 2.43 -11.41 -9.94
N GLU A 519 1.56 -10.71 -10.63
CA GLU A 519 0.89 -9.52 -10.11
C GLU A 519 -0.62 -9.75 -9.99
N VAL A 520 -1.16 -9.57 -8.79
CA VAL A 520 -2.61 -9.58 -8.57
C VAL A 520 -3.16 -8.24 -9.06
N LYS A 521 -3.93 -8.26 -10.13
CA LYS A 521 -4.50 -7.05 -10.76
C LYS A 521 -5.77 -6.59 -10.06
N GLU A 522 -6.63 -7.52 -9.67
CA GLU A 522 -7.91 -7.19 -9.06
C GLU A 522 -8.44 -8.34 -8.21
N VAL A 523 -9.19 -7.99 -7.14
CA VAL A 523 -9.93 -8.95 -6.31
C VAL A 523 -11.42 -8.60 -6.37
N VAL A 524 -12.23 -9.50 -6.92
CA VAL A 524 -13.65 -9.31 -7.15
C VAL A 524 -14.48 -10.19 -6.24
N ARG A 525 -15.39 -9.60 -5.45
CA ARG A 525 -16.33 -10.35 -4.62
C ARG A 525 -17.40 -11.01 -5.48
N MET A 526 -17.61 -12.28 -5.22
CA MET A 526 -18.69 -13.08 -5.76
C MET A 526 -19.86 -13.21 -4.78
N GLU A 527 -20.79 -14.10 -5.06
CA GLU A 527 -21.86 -14.44 -4.14
C GLU A 527 -21.35 -15.23 -2.94
N GLY A 528 -21.90 -14.95 -1.79
CA GLY A 528 -21.50 -15.57 -0.52
C GLY A 528 -20.12 -15.08 -0.07
N HIS A 529 -19.27 -16.03 0.30
CA HIS A 529 -17.92 -15.80 0.85
C HIS A 529 -16.78 -16.07 -0.15
N LYS A 530 -17.10 -16.34 -1.43
CA LYS A 530 -16.09 -16.57 -2.47
C LYS A 530 -15.66 -15.27 -3.12
N VAL A 531 -14.36 -15.20 -3.43
CA VAL A 531 -13.76 -14.09 -4.15
C VAL A 531 -12.88 -14.61 -5.27
N TRP A 532 -12.82 -13.89 -6.38
CA TRP A 532 -11.91 -14.16 -7.47
C TRP A 532 -10.75 -13.17 -7.43
N ALA A 533 -9.53 -13.70 -7.32
CA ALA A 533 -8.30 -12.94 -7.52
C ALA A 533 -7.80 -13.19 -8.95
N ILE A 534 -7.63 -12.10 -9.68
CA ILE A 534 -7.20 -12.10 -11.08
C ILE A 534 -5.73 -11.75 -11.10
N VAL A 535 -4.91 -12.66 -11.60
CA VAL A 535 -3.46 -12.60 -11.50
C VAL A 535 -2.86 -12.65 -12.89
N GLN A 536 -2.00 -11.70 -13.20
CA GLN A 536 -1.18 -11.69 -14.40
C GLN A 536 0.18 -12.32 -14.09
N ASP A 537 0.50 -13.41 -14.77
CA ASP A 537 1.76 -14.14 -14.66
C ASP A 537 2.40 -14.21 -16.06
N GLU A 538 3.30 -13.28 -16.35
CA GLU A 538 3.85 -13.05 -17.70
C GLU A 538 2.73 -12.90 -18.76
N ALA A 539 2.65 -13.83 -19.71
CA ALA A 539 1.63 -13.87 -20.77
C ALA A 539 0.39 -14.71 -20.41
N GLN A 540 0.29 -15.19 -19.17
CA GLN A 540 -0.84 -15.99 -18.70
C GLN A 540 -1.67 -15.23 -17.68
N LEU A 541 -2.97 -15.34 -17.81
CA LEU A 541 -3.95 -14.82 -16.86
C LEU A 541 -4.48 -15.96 -16.02
N ARG A 542 -4.26 -15.92 -14.72
CA ARG A 542 -4.75 -16.91 -13.74
C ARG A 542 -5.91 -16.30 -12.95
N ILE A 543 -6.95 -17.05 -12.77
CA ILE A 543 -8.12 -16.68 -11.96
C ILE A 543 -8.20 -17.66 -10.81
N LEU A 544 -7.97 -17.16 -9.60
CA LEU A 544 -7.99 -17.94 -8.37
C LEU A 544 -9.31 -17.67 -7.65
N CYS A 545 -10.05 -18.73 -7.36
CA CYS A 545 -11.21 -18.67 -6.48
C CYS A 545 -10.75 -18.93 -5.05
N LEU A 546 -10.82 -17.92 -4.19
CA LEU A 546 -10.45 -18.00 -2.79
C LEU A 546 -11.68 -17.93 -1.89
N ASP A 547 -11.63 -18.62 -0.75
CA ASP A 547 -12.56 -18.40 0.34
C ASP A 547 -12.16 -17.14 1.12
N ALA A 548 -13.02 -16.14 1.18
CA ALA A 548 -12.72 -14.85 1.81
C ALA A 548 -12.49 -14.93 3.32
N HIS A 549 -13.00 -15.97 4.01
CA HIS A 549 -12.88 -16.10 5.46
C HIS A 549 -11.56 -16.72 5.91
N ASN A 550 -11.00 -17.63 5.12
CA ASN A 550 -9.80 -18.40 5.49
C ASN A 550 -8.67 -18.35 4.45
N GLY A 551 -8.88 -17.73 3.28
CA GLY A 551 -7.87 -17.59 2.22
C GLY A 551 -7.56 -18.89 1.47
N GLN A 552 -8.32 -19.96 1.67
CA GLN A 552 -8.07 -21.24 1.00
C GLN A 552 -8.42 -21.15 -0.49
N LEU A 553 -7.57 -21.71 -1.32
CA LEU A 553 -7.80 -21.86 -2.76
C LEU A 553 -8.87 -22.92 -3.00
N VAL A 554 -9.99 -22.51 -3.59
CA VAL A 554 -11.10 -23.40 -3.94
C VAL A 554 -10.92 -23.98 -5.35
N SER A 555 -10.55 -23.15 -6.30
CA SER A 555 -10.29 -23.54 -7.68
C SER A 555 -9.39 -22.52 -8.38
N GLU A 556 -8.71 -22.98 -9.40
CA GLU A 556 -7.87 -22.16 -10.26
C GLU A 556 -8.20 -22.44 -11.72
N SER A 557 -8.20 -21.37 -12.53
CA SER A 557 -8.31 -21.47 -13.98
C SER A 557 -7.27 -20.54 -14.62
N ALA A 558 -6.76 -20.94 -15.78
CA ALA A 558 -5.76 -20.18 -16.52
C ALA A 558 -6.26 -19.90 -17.95
N SER A 559 -5.95 -18.72 -18.43
CA SER A 559 -6.20 -18.27 -19.81
C SER A 559 -4.92 -17.59 -20.34
N THR A 560 -4.80 -17.48 -21.64
CA THR A 560 -3.67 -16.76 -22.27
C THR A 560 -4.12 -15.34 -22.61
N GLY A 561 -3.27 -14.35 -22.36
CA GLY A 561 -3.52 -12.95 -22.72
C GLY A 561 -2.99 -11.99 -21.66
N GLU A 562 -2.86 -10.74 -22.04
CA GLU A 562 -2.55 -9.63 -21.12
C GLU A 562 -3.85 -8.91 -20.77
N LEU A 563 -4.12 -8.78 -19.48
CA LEU A 563 -5.35 -8.18 -18.96
C LEU A 563 -5.32 -6.66 -19.10
N LEU A 564 -6.33 -6.09 -19.75
CA LEU A 564 -6.58 -4.65 -19.78
C LEU A 564 -7.56 -4.20 -18.70
N HIS A 565 -8.68 -4.94 -18.57
CA HIS A 565 -9.77 -4.54 -17.68
C HIS A 565 -10.62 -5.74 -17.29
N VAL A 566 -11.27 -5.65 -16.12
CA VAL A 566 -12.23 -6.63 -15.62
C VAL A 566 -13.56 -5.97 -15.38
N SER A 567 -14.62 -6.61 -15.82
CA SER A 567 -15.99 -6.16 -15.52
C SER A 567 -16.79 -7.27 -14.86
N LYS A 568 -17.43 -6.95 -13.74
CA LYS A 568 -18.32 -7.88 -13.03
C LYS A 568 -19.66 -7.98 -13.74
N LEU A 569 -20.04 -9.19 -14.09
CA LEU A 569 -21.33 -9.51 -14.65
C LEU A 569 -22.24 -10.08 -13.57
N ARG A 570 -23.43 -9.51 -13.41
CA ARG A 570 -24.48 -10.05 -12.55
C ARG A 570 -25.72 -10.33 -13.40
N LEU A 571 -26.21 -11.56 -13.35
CA LEU A 571 -27.40 -11.99 -14.07
C LEU A 571 -28.65 -11.89 -13.19
N ASP A 572 -29.81 -11.92 -13.82
CA ASP A 572 -31.11 -11.80 -13.13
C ASP A 572 -31.44 -13.00 -12.26
N ASP A 573 -30.88 -14.17 -12.58
CA ASP A 573 -31.00 -15.40 -11.80
C ASP A 573 -30.08 -15.42 -10.56
N GLY A 574 -29.35 -14.32 -10.33
CA GLY A 574 -28.38 -14.20 -9.26
C GLY A 574 -27.00 -14.73 -9.60
N ALA A 575 -26.81 -15.44 -10.70
CA ALA A 575 -25.48 -15.93 -11.10
C ALA A 575 -24.55 -14.76 -11.40
N SER A 576 -23.31 -14.85 -10.92
CA SER A 576 -22.27 -13.85 -11.13
C SER A 576 -21.15 -14.39 -12.01
N GLY A 577 -20.59 -13.54 -12.89
CA GLY A 577 -19.46 -13.85 -13.74
C GLY A 577 -18.52 -12.67 -13.91
N LEU A 578 -17.42 -12.89 -14.63
CA LEU A 578 -16.47 -11.86 -15.04
C LEU A 578 -16.38 -11.81 -16.55
N LEU A 579 -16.31 -10.61 -17.07
CA LEU A 579 -15.86 -10.31 -18.41
C LEU A 579 -14.42 -9.81 -18.32
N LEU A 580 -13.50 -10.49 -18.96
CA LEU A 580 -12.08 -10.20 -18.97
C LEU A 580 -11.71 -9.66 -20.35
N PHE A 581 -11.13 -8.49 -20.38
CA PHE A 581 -10.73 -7.78 -21.59
C PHE A 581 -9.23 -7.88 -21.76
N ASP A 582 -8.78 -8.41 -22.87
CA ASP A 582 -7.36 -8.52 -23.18
C ASP A 582 -6.85 -7.38 -24.07
N ALA A 583 -5.52 -7.29 -24.20
CA ALA A 583 -4.86 -6.28 -25.01
C ALA A 583 -5.25 -6.35 -26.51
N SER A 584 -5.76 -7.49 -26.99
CA SER A 584 -6.27 -7.68 -28.35
C SER A 584 -7.73 -7.24 -28.54
N LEU A 585 -8.35 -6.62 -27.48
CA LEU A 585 -9.77 -6.26 -27.42
C LEU A 585 -10.71 -7.47 -27.53
N SER A 586 -10.21 -8.66 -27.26
CA SER A 586 -10.99 -9.88 -27.14
C SER A 586 -11.58 -9.98 -25.74
N VAL A 587 -12.76 -10.56 -25.63
CA VAL A 587 -13.48 -10.67 -24.36
C VAL A 587 -13.66 -12.14 -24.01
N SER A 588 -13.14 -12.56 -22.89
CA SER A 588 -13.36 -13.89 -22.34
C SER A 588 -14.31 -13.83 -21.15
N LEU A 589 -15.10 -14.88 -20.98
CA LEU A 589 -16.11 -15.03 -19.95
C LEU A 589 -15.62 -16.02 -18.89
N HIS A 590 -15.77 -15.68 -17.62
CA HIS A 590 -15.47 -16.60 -16.52
C HIS A 590 -16.59 -16.62 -15.46
N PRO A 591 -17.13 -17.79 -15.06
CA PRO A 591 -16.92 -19.10 -15.68
C PRO A 591 -17.55 -19.20 -17.07
N ASP A 592 -16.88 -19.87 -17.99
CA ASP A 592 -17.36 -20.01 -19.36
C ASP A 592 -18.35 -21.18 -19.47
N THR A 593 -19.61 -20.92 -19.13
CA THR A 593 -20.69 -21.88 -19.19
C THR A 593 -21.68 -21.56 -20.32
N PRO A 594 -22.34 -22.55 -20.93
CA PRO A 594 -23.35 -22.28 -21.98
C PRO A 594 -24.48 -21.36 -21.51
N ALA A 595 -24.93 -21.51 -20.25
CA ALA A 595 -25.96 -20.64 -19.67
C ALA A 595 -25.50 -19.17 -19.57
N MET A 596 -24.25 -18.95 -19.12
CA MET A 596 -23.67 -17.62 -19.00
C MET A 596 -23.49 -16.98 -20.38
N ARG A 597 -23.00 -17.73 -21.38
CA ARG A 597 -22.90 -17.24 -22.77
C ARG A 597 -24.25 -16.84 -23.33
N GLN A 598 -25.29 -17.64 -23.12
CA GLN A 598 -26.66 -17.34 -23.57
C GLN A 598 -27.21 -16.08 -22.90
N ALA A 599 -26.97 -15.91 -21.62
CA ALA A 599 -27.41 -14.73 -20.88
C ALA A 599 -26.72 -13.45 -21.34
N VAL A 600 -25.39 -13.52 -21.61
CA VAL A 600 -24.64 -12.39 -22.20
C VAL A 600 -25.14 -12.10 -23.62
N HIS A 601 -25.38 -13.16 -24.42
CA HIS A 601 -25.88 -13.01 -25.79
C HIS A 601 -27.25 -12.31 -25.83
N ALA A 602 -28.15 -12.64 -24.89
CA ALA A 602 -29.48 -12.03 -24.79
C ALA A 602 -29.45 -10.51 -24.47
N ARG A 603 -28.29 -9.99 -24.00
CA ARG A 603 -28.14 -8.61 -23.53
C ARG A 603 -27.00 -7.85 -24.20
N LEU A 604 -26.50 -8.32 -25.34
CA LEU A 604 -25.36 -7.71 -26.04
C LEU A 604 -25.51 -6.19 -26.22
N ASP A 605 -26.70 -5.71 -26.52
CA ASP A 605 -26.97 -4.30 -26.79
C ASP A 605 -26.96 -3.42 -25.52
N SER A 606 -26.94 -4.02 -24.34
CA SER A 606 -26.93 -3.29 -23.05
C SER A 606 -25.54 -3.16 -22.42
N PHE A 607 -24.52 -3.77 -22.99
CA PHE A 607 -23.16 -3.72 -22.46
C PHE A 607 -22.31 -2.63 -23.11
N PHE A 608 -21.94 -1.66 -22.31
CA PHE A 608 -21.05 -0.57 -22.69
C PHE A 608 -19.87 -0.51 -21.73
N PHE A 609 -18.67 -0.33 -22.26
CA PHE A 609 -17.42 -0.28 -21.50
C PHE A 609 -16.58 0.88 -21.96
N TYR A 610 -15.74 1.39 -21.10
CA TYR A 610 -14.73 2.37 -21.47
C TYR A 610 -13.34 1.89 -21.05
N LEU A 611 -12.34 2.27 -21.81
CA LEU A 611 -10.94 1.99 -21.54
C LEU A 611 -10.13 3.28 -21.63
N LEU A 612 -9.26 3.50 -20.63
CA LEU A 612 -8.36 4.64 -20.60
C LEU A 612 -6.94 4.19 -20.95
N PHE A 613 -6.49 4.57 -22.12
CA PHE A 613 -5.15 4.26 -22.63
C PHE A 613 -4.19 5.38 -22.26
N LYS A 614 -3.37 5.15 -21.19
CA LYS A 614 -2.41 6.14 -20.68
C LYS A 614 -1.03 6.02 -21.34
N ALA A 615 -0.64 4.82 -21.75
CA ALA A 615 0.71 4.50 -22.24
C ALA A 615 0.89 4.75 -23.75
N GLU A 616 -0.15 5.14 -24.49
CA GLU A 616 -0.05 5.50 -25.90
C GLU A 616 0.64 6.86 -26.08
N ALA A 617 1.25 7.09 -27.24
CA ALA A 617 1.86 8.38 -27.59
C ALA A 617 0.87 9.55 -27.50
N ALA A 618 -0.42 9.28 -27.73
CA ALA A 618 -1.54 10.20 -27.47
C ALA A 618 -2.54 9.49 -26.53
N PRO A 619 -2.57 9.81 -25.25
CA PRO A 619 -3.53 9.23 -24.31
C PRO A 619 -4.96 9.40 -24.81
N SER A 620 -5.79 8.39 -24.62
CA SER A 620 -7.16 8.43 -25.12
C SER A 620 -8.13 7.66 -24.22
N LEU A 621 -9.35 8.20 -24.10
CA LEU A 621 -10.47 7.52 -23.49
C LEU A 621 -11.36 7.00 -24.63
N ARG A 622 -11.62 5.68 -24.64
CA ARG A 622 -12.40 5.06 -25.71
C ARG A 622 -13.55 4.25 -25.14
N GLY A 623 -14.73 4.40 -25.75
CA GLY A 623 -15.92 3.64 -25.42
C GLY A 623 -16.18 2.51 -26.41
N TYR A 624 -16.62 1.38 -25.87
CA TYR A 624 -16.86 0.15 -26.59
C TYR A 624 -18.24 -0.44 -26.25
N SER A 625 -18.80 -1.20 -27.16
CA SER A 625 -19.91 -2.12 -26.92
C SER A 625 -19.48 -3.55 -27.15
N LEU A 626 -20.19 -4.50 -26.55
CA LEU A 626 -19.94 -5.91 -26.77
C LEU A 626 -20.59 -6.38 -28.08
N ARG A 627 -19.89 -7.21 -28.85
CA ARG A 627 -20.46 -7.91 -30.03
C ARG A 627 -19.95 -9.34 -30.10
N LEU A 628 -20.62 -10.16 -30.87
CA LEU A 628 -20.13 -11.50 -31.19
C LEU A 628 -18.86 -11.42 -32.03
N ALA A 629 -17.87 -12.22 -31.68
CA ALA A 629 -16.64 -12.33 -32.41
C ALA A 629 -16.89 -13.02 -33.77
N ALA A 630 -16.18 -12.56 -34.80
CA ALA A 630 -16.23 -13.18 -36.12
C ALA A 630 -15.48 -14.51 -36.19
N ASP A 631 -14.49 -14.71 -35.31
CA ASP A 631 -13.65 -15.90 -35.25
C ASP A 631 -14.31 -17.01 -34.43
N ALA A 632 -14.29 -18.24 -34.96
CA ALA A 632 -14.91 -19.42 -34.33
C ALA A 632 -14.30 -19.83 -32.97
N GLY A 633 -13.14 -19.29 -32.60
CA GLY A 633 -12.46 -19.55 -31.33
C GLY A 633 -12.72 -18.51 -30.24
N LYS A 634 -13.33 -17.37 -30.59
CA LYS A 634 -13.65 -16.28 -29.65
C LYS A 634 -15.16 -16.08 -29.61
N HIS A 635 -15.71 -15.90 -28.41
CA HIS A 635 -17.17 -15.72 -28.30
C HIS A 635 -17.60 -14.27 -28.42
N PHE A 636 -16.83 -13.34 -27.84
CA PHE A 636 -17.16 -11.92 -27.77
C PHE A 636 -15.94 -11.05 -28.09
N GLU A 637 -16.19 -9.88 -28.66
CA GLU A 637 -15.16 -8.85 -28.89
C GLU A 637 -15.72 -7.44 -28.64
N LEU A 638 -14.83 -6.47 -28.41
CA LEU A 638 -15.17 -5.07 -28.20
C LEU A 638 -15.30 -4.35 -29.54
N ALA A 639 -16.46 -3.75 -29.78
CA ALA A 639 -16.71 -2.88 -30.92
C ALA A 639 -16.54 -1.41 -30.48
N PRO A 640 -15.66 -0.62 -31.13
CA PRO A 640 -15.48 0.78 -30.78
C PRO A 640 -16.74 1.59 -31.10
N ARG A 641 -17.13 2.49 -30.20
CA ARG A 641 -18.28 3.39 -30.33
C ARG A 641 -17.87 4.85 -30.42
N TRP A 642 -17.00 5.29 -29.52
CA TRP A 642 -16.52 6.66 -29.45
C TRP A 642 -15.09 6.73 -28.95
N ALA A 643 -14.40 7.82 -29.20
CA ALA A 643 -13.05 8.08 -28.71
C ALA A 643 -12.87 9.56 -28.39
N LEU A 644 -12.25 9.84 -27.24
CA LEU A 644 -11.86 11.16 -26.79
C LEU A 644 -10.33 11.19 -26.68
N ALA A 645 -9.68 12.00 -27.53
CA ALA A 645 -8.24 12.21 -27.45
C ALA A 645 -7.90 13.12 -26.29
N LEU A 646 -6.84 12.80 -25.56
CA LEU A 646 -6.37 13.55 -24.40
C LEU A 646 -4.97 14.12 -24.69
N PRO A 647 -4.59 15.26 -24.09
CA PRO A 647 -3.23 15.79 -24.19
C PRO A 647 -2.20 14.82 -23.60
N SER A 648 -0.99 14.79 -24.16
CA SER A 648 0.08 13.88 -23.77
C SER A 648 0.93 14.37 -22.58
N ASP A 649 0.89 15.66 -22.31
CA ASP A 649 1.74 16.39 -21.36
C ASP A 649 1.06 16.69 -20.01
N VAL A 650 0.02 15.94 -19.66
CA VAL A 650 -0.80 16.12 -18.46
C VAL A 650 -0.85 14.87 -17.61
N GLU A 651 -0.93 15.07 -16.29
CA GLU A 651 -1.26 14.02 -15.34
C GLU A 651 -2.77 13.73 -15.40
N LEU A 652 -3.12 12.44 -15.44
CA LEU A 652 -4.50 11.98 -15.56
C LEU A 652 -5.00 11.43 -14.23
N SER A 653 -6.12 11.96 -13.75
CA SER A 653 -6.88 11.43 -12.61
C SER A 653 -8.29 11.08 -13.08
N SER A 654 -8.87 9.99 -12.56
CA SER A 654 -10.23 9.59 -12.90
C SER A 654 -10.96 9.03 -11.68
N THR A 655 -12.25 9.24 -11.60
CA THR A 655 -13.12 8.61 -10.60
C THR A 655 -14.51 8.36 -11.21
N ASP A 656 -15.04 7.17 -10.99
CA ASP A 656 -16.34 6.74 -11.48
C ASP A 656 -17.44 7.05 -10.47
N PHE A 657 -18.68 7.00 -10.94
CA PHE A 657 -19.82 6.92 -10.06
C PHE A 657 -19.75 5.62 -9.26
N PRO A 658 -19.73 5.66 -7.90
CA PRO A 658 -19.60 4.43 -7.11
C PRO A 658 -20.76 3.46 -7.37
N ALA A 659 -20.46 2.26 -7.84
CA ALA A 659 -21.48 1.24 -8.17
C ALA A 659 -22.36 0.86 -6.97
N THR A 660 -21.83 0.96 -5.75
CA THR A 660 -22.52 0.68 -4.49
C THR A 660 -23.30 1.87 -3.94
N ALA A 661 -23.20 3.06 -4.57
CA ALA A 661 -23.88 4.25 -4.08
C ALA A 661 -25.40 4.15 -4.27
N MET A 662 -26.12 4.33 -3.17
CA MET A 662 -27.58 4.48 -3.18
C MET A 662 -27.94 5.97 -3.22
N VAL A 663 -28.96 6.31 -4.00
CA VAL A 663 -29.51 7.65 -4.10
C VAL A 663 -30.83 7.68 -3.36
N GLY A 664 -30.82 8.12 -2.11
CA GLY A 664 -32.00 8.10 -1.25
C GLY A 664 -33.02 9.19 -1.59
N SER A 665 -32.58 10.30 -2.20
CA SER A 665 -33.47 11.37 -2.64
C SER A 665 -33.04 11.91 -4.02
N PRO A 666 -33.86 11.76 -5.06
CA PRO A 666 -33.59 12.29 -6.39
C PRO A 666 -33.85 13.81 -6.46
N VAL A 667 -34.37 14.42 -5.41
CA VAL A 667 -34.68 15.85 -5.38
C VAL A 667 -34.02 16.54 -4.19
N ARG A 668 -33.84 17.85 -4.31
CA ARG A 668 -33.47 18.76 -3.24
C ARG A 668 -34.62 19.71 -2.99
N VAL A 669 -35.12 19.77 -1.76
CA VAL A 669 -36.15 20.72 -1.34
C VAL A 669 -35.49 22.05 -1.03
N LEU A 670 -36.05 23.11 -1.61
CA LEU A 670 -35.61 24.48 -1.41
C LEU A 670 -36.35 25.15 -0.24
N GLY A 671 -35.82 26.29 0.23
CA GLY A 671 -36.44 27.04 1.33
C GLY A 671 -37.81 27.64 1.01
N ASP A 672 -38.22 27.76 -0.25
CA ASP A 672 -39.54 28.14 -0.73
C ASP A 672 -40.50 26.95 -0.92
N ARG A 673 -40.02 25.74 -0.53
CA ARG A 673 -40.72 24.45 -0.68
C ARG A 673 -40.83 23.96 -2.13
N SER A 674 -40.24 24.65 -3.11
CA SER A 674 -40.04 24.08 -4.45
C SER A 674 -38.96 22.98 -4.42
N VAL A 675 -38.90 22.19 -5.46
CA VAL A 675 -37.94 21.08 -5.57
C VAL A 675 -37.04 21.30 -6.77
N MET A 676 -35.73 20.98 -6.58
CA MET A 676 -34.76 20.85 -7.68
C MET A 676 -34.45 19.38 -7.90
N HIS A 677 -34.60 18.91 -9.13
CA HIS A 677 -34.25 17.55 -9.49
C HIS A 677 -32.73 17.41 -9.66
N LYS A 678 -32.14 16.45 -8.98
CA LYS A 678 -30.72 16.11 -9.13
C LYS A 678 -30.51 15.45 -10.49
N TYR A 679 -29.43 15.81 -11.19
CA TYR A 679 -28.99 15.08 -12.37
C TYR A 679 -28.18 13.86 -11.94
N VAL A 680 -28.84 12.72 -11.79
CA VAL A 680 -28.19 11.48 -11.35
C VAL A 680 -27.96 10.60 -12.57
N ASN A 681 -26.72 10.59 -13.07
CA ASN A 681 -26.28 9.72 -14.15
C ASN A 681 -25.21 8.77 -13.62
N ARG A 682 -25.54 7.47 -13.56
CA ARG A 682 -24.64 6.42 -13.08
C ARG A 682 -23.49 6.11 -14.04
N ASN A 683 -23.56 6.59 -15.27
CA ASN A 683 -22.54 6.39 -16.29
C ASN A 683 -21.50 7.52 -16.31
N LEU A 684 -21.53 8.45 -15.34
CA LEU A 684 -20.56 9.53 -15.28
C LEU A 684 -19.18 9.05 -14.83
N LEU A 685 -18.18 9.41 -15.63
CA LEU A 685 -16.76 9.39 -15.29
C LEU A 685 -16.30 10.83 -15.11
N ALA A 686 -15.74 11.15 -13.96
CA ALA A 686 -15.01 12.38 -13.76
C ALA A 686 -13.55 12.16 -14.17
N LEU A 687 -13.09 12.92 -15.15
CA LEU A 687 -11.73 12.88 -15.69
C LEU A 687 -11.05 14.21 -15.42
N GLY A 688 -9.92 14.16 -14.73
CA GLY A 688 -9.08 15.31 -14.43
C GLY A 688 -7.78 15.27 -15.19
N LEU A 689 -7.41 16.40 -15.76
CA LEU A 689 -6.18 16.67 -16.50
C LEU A 689 -5.44 17.77 -15.78
N ALA A 690 -4.20 17.57 -15.39
CA ALA A 690 -3.39 18.58 -14.72
C ALA A 690 -1.98 18.64 -15.31
N THR A 691 -1.48 19.80 -15.62
CA THR A 691 -0.07 19.96 -16.00
C THR A 691 0.83 19.71 -14.79
N PRO A 692 1.96 19.01 -14.95
CA PRO A 692 2.95 18.80 -13.88
C PRO A 692 3.45 20.15 -13.33
N GLN A 693 3.84 20.19 -12.06
CA GLN A 693 4.29 21.44 -11.39
C GLN A 693 5.49 22.12 -12.02
N ASN A 694 6.31 21.39 -12.75
CA ASN A 694 7.56 21.89 -13.34
C ASN A 694 7.42 22.33 -14.81
N SER A 695 6.23 22.31 -15.39
CA SER A 695 6.02 22.77 -16.78
C SER A 695 5.94 24.30 -16.84
N SER A 696 6.67 24.91 -17.77
CA SER A 696 7.00 26.32 -17.72
C SER A 696 5.95 27.28 -18.27
N ASP A 697 5.05 26.91 -19.20
CA ASP A 697 4.48 28.02 -19.98
C ASP A 697 2.95 28.17 -20.03
N GLU A 698 2.16 27.16 -19.77
CA GLU A 698 0.69 27.32 -19.71
C GLU A 698 0.05 26.28 -18.79
N ALA A 699 0.44 26.31 -17.50
CA ALA A 699 -0.15 25.40 -16.53
C ALA A 699 -1.67 25.53 -16.48
N TYR A 700 -2.37 24.43 -16.57
CA TYR A 700 -3.82 24.39 -16.39
C TYR A 700 -4.28 23.09 -15.74
N VAL A 701 -5.42 23.19 -15.08
CA VAL A 701 -6.20 22.05 -14.61
C VAL A 701 -7.52 22.05 -15.36
N GLN A 702 -7.87 20.92 -15.94
CA GLN A 702 -9.17 20.73 -16.61
C GLN A 702 -9.88 19.53 -16.02
N VAL A 703 -11.12 19.71 -15.66
CA VAL A 703 -11.98 18.62 -15.16
C VAL A 703 -13.16 18.46 -16.09
N MET A 704 -13.38 17.24 -16.54
CA MET A 704 -14.46 16.87 -17.46
C MET A 704 -15.33 15.77 -16.83
N LEU A 705 -16.64 15.90 -16.99
CA LEU A 705 -17.60 14.85 -16.73
C LEU A 705 -18.03 14.23 -18.05
N VAL A 706 -17.69 12.97 -18.25
CA VAL A 706 -17.93 12.23 -19.49
C VAL A 706 -18.95 11.14 -19.22
N ASP A 707 -19.97 11.05 -20.06
CA ASP A 707 -20.88 9.90 -20.06
C ASP A 707 -20.18 8.73 -20.75
N THR A 708 -19.95 7.64 -20.03
CA THR A 708 -19.18 6.49 -20.51
C THR A 708 -19.90 5.65 -21.55
N VAL A 709 -21.21 5.79 -21.69
CA VAL A 709 -22.03 5.09 -22.69
C VAL A 709 -22.03 5.85 -24.02
N SER A 710 -22.34 7.13 -23.98
CA SER A 710 -22.48 7.97 -25.17
C SER A 710 -21.17 8.66 -25.61
N GLY A 711 -20.20 8.80 -24.71
CA GLY A 711 -18.97 9.56 -24.93
C GLY A 711 -19.15 11.08 -24.88
N VAL A 712 -20.32 11.55 -24.51
CA VAL A 712 -20.63 12.98 -24.44
C VAL A 712 -19.96 13.61 -23.23
N VAL A 713 -19.27 14.73 -23.45
CA VAL A 713 -18.76 15.56 -22.35
C VAL A 713 -19.91 16.40 -21.81
N VAL A 714 -20.45 16.00 -20.64
CA VAL A 714 -21.59 16.63 -20.00
C VAL A 714 -21.22 17.98 -19.40
N HIS A 715 -20.01 18.10 -18.86
CA HIS A 715 -19.47 19.33 -18.28
C HIS A 715 -17.94 19.36 -18.43
N SER A 716 -17.38 20.55 -18.63
CA SER A 716 -15.94 20.78 -18.62
C SER A 716 -15.63 22.12 -17.95
N ALA A 717 -14.71 22.09 -17.00
CA ALA A 717 -14.17 23.28 -16.35
C ALA A 717 -12.66 23.35 -16.50
N ARG A 718 -12.11 24.51 -16.88
CA ARG A 718 -10.67 24.72 -17.03
C ARG A 718 -10.21 25.87 -16.13
N HIS A 719 -9.14 25.63 -15.37
CA HIS A 719 -8.52 26.58 -14.46
C HIS A 719 -7.10 26.87 -14.95
N ALA A 720 -6.89 28.09 -15.49
CA ALA A 720 -5.59 28.52 -15.99
C ALA A 720 -4.65 28.93 -14.85
N GLY A 721 -3.35 28.65 -15.01
CA GLY A 721 -2.33 28.95 -14.00
C GLY A 721 -2.36 28.04 -12.79
N CYS A 722 -3.04 26.90 -12.91
CA CYS A 722 -3.14 25.87 -11.88
C CYS A 722 -2.50 24.56 -12.40
N SER A 723 -2.02 23.72 -11.49
CA SER A 723 -1.25 22.51 -11.83
C SER A 723 -1.57 21.34 -10.89
N ALA A 724 -0.96 20.20 -11.13
CA ALA A 724 -0.97 19.06 -10.20
C ALA A 724 -0.46 19.46 -8.79
N PRO A 725 -0.81 18.72 -7.72
CA PRO A 725 -1.63 17.51 -7.72
C PRO A 725 -3.13 17.80 -7.90
N LEU A 726 -3.83 16.90 -8.59
CA LEU A 726 -5.28 16.95 -8.78
C LEU A 726 -5.94 15.71 -8.21
N THR A 727 -6.89 15.90 -7.30
CA THR A 727 -7.69 14.81 -6.72
C THR A 727 -9.18 15.07 -6.94
N LEU A 728 -9.95 14.00 -7.13
CA LEU A 728 -11.36 14.03 -7.51
C LEU A 728 -12.18 13.12 -6.60
N ALA A 729 -13.42 13.55 -6.26
CA ALA A 729 -14.43 12.70 -5.63
C ALA A 729 -15.80 12.96 -6.28
N LEU A 730 -16.43 11.92 -6.78
CA LEU A 730 -17.76 11.98 -7.41
C LEU A 730 -18.77 11.23 -6.55
N ALA A 731 -19.92 11.84 -6.29
CA ALA A 731 -21.03 11.22 -5.58
C ALA A 731 -22.37 11.77 -6.06
N GLU A 732 -23.26 10.93 -6.52
CA GLU A 732 -24.57 11.31 -7.06
C GLU A 732 -24.43 12.37 -8.17
N HIS A 733 -24.91 13.58 -7.91
CA HIS A 733 -24.86 14.75 -8.78
C HIS A 733 -23.77 15.76 -8.36
N TRP A 734 -22.86 15.39 -7.47
CA TRP A 734 -21.89 16.24 -6.80
C TRP A 734 -20.48 15.79 -7.07
N LEU A 735 -19.67 16.68 -7.64
CA LEU A 735 -18.25 16.51 -7.90
C LEU A 735 -17.46 17.48 -7.04
N VAL A 736 -16.45 16.99 -6.31
CA VAL A 736 -15.48 17.82 -5.59
C VAL A 736 -14.11 17.51 -6.14
N TYR A 737 -13.32 18.55 -6.38
CA TYR A 737 -11.94 18.38 -6.80
C TYR A 737 -11.02 19.43 -6.17
N HIS A 738 -9.79 19.02 -5.94
CA HIS A 738 -8.78 19.79 -5.26
C HIS A 738 -7.52 19.85 -6.12
N TYR A 739 -6.90 21.04 -6.23
CA TYR A 739 -5.75 21.29 -7.07
C TYR A 739 -4.89 22.45 -6.55
N TRP A 740 -3.64 22.55 -7.03
CA TRP A 740 -2.75 23.66 -6.74
C TRP A 740 -2.92 24.79 -7.76
N CYS A 741 -3.04 26.03 -7.30
CA CYS A 741 -3.11 27.21 -8.16
C CYS A 741 -1.88 28.09 -7.98
N GLY A 742 -0.96 28.07 -8.96
CA GLY A 742 0.29 28.83 -8.94
C GLY A 742 0.09 30.34 -8.96
N ASN A 743 -0.94 30.82 -9.67
CA ASN A 743 -1.25 32.25 -9.74
C ASN A 743 -1.62 32.88 -8.37
N GLN A 744 -2.14 32.05 -7.45
CA GLN A 744 -2.60 32.51 -6.14
C GLN A 744 -1.75 31.93 -5.00
N PHE A 745 -0.77 31.08 -5.32
CA PHE A 745 0.11 30.37 -4.36
C PHE A 745 -0.66 29.65 -3.26
N GLN A 746 -1.77 28.98 -3.64
CA GLN A 746 -2.62 28.28 -2.70
C GLN A 746 -3.29 27.06 -3.33
N TYR A 747 -3.67 26.11 -2.49
CA TYR A 747 -4.56 25.04 -2.91
C TYR A 747 -5.99 25.56 -3.02
N GLN A 748 -6.71 25.05 -4.00
CA GLN A 748 -8.12 25.33 -4.21
C GLN A 748 -8.94 24.06 -4.17
N MET A 749 -10.16 24.18 -3.67
CA MET A 749 -11.16 23.11 -3.68
C MET A 749 -12.40 23.65 -4.38
N THR A 750 -12.81 22.98 -5.43
CA THR A 750 -14.01 23.34 -6.19
C THR A 750 -15.07 22.26 -6.02
N ALA A 751 -16.27 22.71 -5.71
CA ALA A 751 -17.46 21.86 -5.69
C ALA A 751 -18.36 22.20 -6.88
N THR A 752 -18.85 21.17 -7.57
CA THR A 752 -19.74 21.31 -8.72
C THR A 752 -20.95 20.40 -8.51
N GLU A 753 -22.14 20.93 -8.65
CA GLU A 753 -23.41 20.19 -8.57
C GLU A 753 -24.16 20.27 -9.90
N LEU A 754 -24.73 19.13 -10.28
CA LEU A 754 -25.50 18.99 -11.51
C LEU A 754 -26.99 18.83 -11.18
N TYR A 755 -27.82 19.63 -11.81
CA TYR A 755 -29.28 19.57 -11.67
C TYR A 755 -29.92 19.32 -13.03
N ALA A 756 -31.03 18.57 -13.03
CA ALA A 756 -31.77 18.32 -14.26
C ALA A 756 -32.40 19.61 -14.78
N ASN A 757 -32.18 19.90 -16.03
CA ASN A 757 -32.76 21.06 -16.73
C ASN A 757 -34.09 20.67 -17.40
N ASN A 758 -35.00 20.01 -16.69
CA ASN A 758 -36.16 19.36 -17.30
C ASN A 758 -37.47 19.93 -16.77
N THR A 759 -38.04 20.82 -17.56
CA THR A 759 -39.40 21.37 -17.35
C THR A 759 -40.49 20.31 -17.59
N LEU A 760 -40.20 19.18 -18.24
CA LEU A 760 -41.13 18.08 -18.51
C LEU A 760 -41.46 17.20 -17.28
N LEU A 761 -40.67 17.31 -16.23
CA LEU A 761 -40.92 16.59 -14.96
C LEU A 761 -41.76 17.42 -13.95
N ASP A 762 -42.00 18.68 -14.25
CA ASP A 762 -42.79 19.58 -13.40
C ASP A 762 -44.29 19.48 -13.66
N ASP A 763 -44.78 18.49 -14.43
CA ASP A 763 -46.20 18.28 -14.64
C ASP A 763 -46.83 17.64 -13.38
N PRO A 764 -47.57 18.41 -12.57
CA PRO A 764 -48.21 17.91 -11.36
C PRO A 764 -49.24 16.81 -11.63
N ILE A 765 -49.71 16.66 -12.90
CA ILE A 765 -50.64 15.63 -13.30
C ILE A 765 -49.93 14.28 -13.41
N SER A 766 -48.70 14.23 -13.86
CA SER A 766 -47.92 12.97 -13.90
C SER A 766 -47.60 12.44 -12.49
N LEU A 767 -47.53 13.33 -11.49
CA LEU A 767 -47.40 13.01 -10.07
C LEU A 767 -48.72 12.45 -9.48
N LEU A 768 -49.86 12.82 -10.01
CA LEU A 768 -51.20 12.42 -9.51
C LEU A 768 -51.75 11.16 -10.19
N VAL A 769 -51.35 10.85 -11.42
CA VAL A 769 -51.91 9.76 -12.26
C VAL A 769 -50.98 8.55 -12.34
N GLY A 770 -49.70 8.73 -12.09
CA GLY A 770 -48.72 7.64 -12.04
C GLY A 770 -48.79 6.92 -10.69
N GLY A 771 -48.96 5.59 -10.70
CA GLY A 771 -48.92 4.75 -9.50
C GLY A 771 -47.70 5.00 -8.57
N PRO A 772 -47.45 4.18 -7.56
CA PRO A 772 -46.43 4.46 -6.57
C PRO A 772 -45.10 4.80 -7.24
N LEU A 773 -44.76 6.08 -7.18
CA LEU A 773 -43.54 6.62 -7.76
C LEU A 773 -42.38 6.08 -6.93
N ASP A 774 -41.82 4.98 -7.34
CA ASP A 774 -40.53 4.58 -6.87
C ASP A 774 -39.48 5.53 -7.50
N TYR A 775 -39.19 6.62 -6.73
CA TYR A 775 -38.17 7.60 -7.14
C TYR A 775 -36.80 6.99 -7.35
N THR A 776 -36.54 5.81 -6.77
CA THR A 776 -35.30 5.06 -6.99
C THR A 776 -35.26 4.48 -8.40
N ASP A 777 -36.39 4.06 -8.96
CA ASP A 777 -36.49 3.55 -10.32
C ASP A 777 -36.27 4.65 -11.36
N ARG A 778 -36.67 5.89 -11.12
CA ARG A 778 -36.41 6.99 -12.04
C ARG A 778 -34.93 7.36 -12.12
N ALA A 779 -34.18 7.30 -11.02
CA ALA A 779 -32.73 7.45 -11.04
C ALA A 779 -32.04 6.28 -11.81
N ASN A 780 -32.69 5.11 -11.84
CA ASN A 780 -32.21 3.95 -12.61
C ASN A 780 -32.67 3.97 -14.09
N MET A 781 -33.64 4.80 -14.46
CA MET A 781 -34.17 4.97 -15.81
C MET A 781 -33.46 6.06 -16.64
N PHE A 782 -32.25 6.44 -16.23
CA PHE A 782 -31.47 7.43 -16.99
C PHE A 782 -31.12 6.88 -18.37
N ASP A 783 -31.54 7.59 -19.42
CA ASP A 783 -31.23 7.26 -20.80
C ASP A 783 -30.06 8.13 -21.30
N ALA A 784 -28.88 7.53 -21.44
CA ALA A 784 -27.66 8.19 -21.89
C ALA A 784 -27.75 8.75 -23.32
N PHE A 785 -28.68 8.28 -24.14
CA PHE A 785 -28.90 8.73 -25.52
C PHE A 785 -30.00 9.80 -25.62
N SER A 786 -30.66 10.15 -24.53
CA SER A 786 -31.63 11.24 -24.52
C SER A 786 -30.95 12.60 -24.67
N PRO A 787 -31.48 13.50 -25.54
CA PRO A 787 -30.94 14.86 -25.64
C PRO A 787 -30.94 15.63 -24.30
N ALA A 788 -31.88 15.33 -23.41
CA ALA A 788 -31.94 15.92 -22.07
C ALA A 788 -30.80 15.48 -21.15
N ALA A 789 -30.17 14.34 -21.42
CA ALA A 789 -29.02 13.84 -20.67
C ALA A 789 -27.73 14.65 -20.88
N ALA A 790 -27.63 15.37 -21.98
CA ALA A 790 -26.42 16.11 -22.36
C ALA A 790 -26.30 17.53 -21.78
N GLN A 791 -27.31 18.07 -21.14
CA GLN A 791 -27.38 19.48 -20.73
C GLN A 791 -27.94 19.69 -19.32
N PRO A 792 -27.23 19.27 -18.26
CA PRO A 792 -27.63 19.62 -16.90
C PRO A 792 -27.39 21.11 -16.62
N HIS A 793 -28.15 21.67 -15.68
CA HIS A 793 -27.81 22.93 -15.05
C HIS A 793 -26.64 22.70 -14.07
N VAL A 794 -25.56 23.45 -14.24
CA VAL A 794 -24.34 23.28 -13.44
C VAL A 794 -24.16 24.48 -12.52
N ALA A 795 -24.05 24.20 -11.23
CA ALA A 795 -23.65 25.17 -10.22
C ALA A 795 -22.26 24.80 -9.69
N SER A 796 -21.35 25.76 -9.59
CA SER A 796 -20.02 25.52 -9.04
C SER A 796 -19.54 26.67 -8.15
N GLN A 797 -18.81 26.34 -7.10
CA GLN A 797 -18.13 27.28 -6.23
C GLN A 797 -16.73 26.80 -5.89
N THR A 798 -15.78 27.74 -5.83
CA THR A 798 -14.38 27.46 -5.52
C THR A 798 -14.01 28.12 -4.20
N TYR A 799 -13.21 27.43 -3.42
CA TYR A 799 -12.75 27.82 -2.10
C TYR A 799 -11.24 27.67 -2.01
N ALA A 800 -10.57 28.58 -1.34
CA ALA A 800 -9.19 28.41 -0.92
C ALA A 800 -9.12 27.39 0.23
N PHE A 801 -8.20 26.42 0.15
CA PHE A 801 -7.98 25.41 1.16
C PHE A 801 -6.50 25.35 1.55
N GLY A 802 -6.18 25.53 2.83
CA GLY A 802 -4.80 25.73 3.29
C GLY A 802 -3.91 24.49 3.30
N THR A 803 -4.42 23.31 2.92
CA THR A 803 -3.71 22.03 3.06
C THR A 803 -3.78 21.25 1.77
N GLY A 804 -2.67 20.59 1.38
CA GLY A 804 -2.65 19.66 0.25
C GLY A 804 -3.45 18.38 0.57
N VAL A 805 -4.14 17.87 -0.43
CA VAL A 805 -4.91 16.62 -0.36
C VAL A 805 -4.29 15.61 -1.30
N ALA A 806 -3.95 14.43 -0.77
CA ALA A 806 -3.35 13.34 -1.53
C ALA A 806 -4.43 12.42 -2.15
N ALA A 807 -5.53 12.19 -1.44
CA ALA A 807 -6.64 11.39 -1.91
C ALA A 807 -7.96 11.86 -1.28
N MET A 808 -9.08 11.61 -1.95
CA MET A 808 -10.39 11.90 -1.40
C MET A 808 -11.44 10.88 -1.85
N ALA A 809 -12.45 10.67 -1.00
CA ALA A 809 -13.61 9.85 -1.31
C ALA A 809 -14.87 10.43 -0.67
N ALA A 810 -16.02 10.23 -1.29
CA ALA A 810 -17.30 10.58 -0.69
C ALA A 810 -17.81 9.47 0.23
N THR A 811 -18.51 9.82 1.31
CA THR A 811 -19.14 8.82 2.20
C THR A 811 -20.25 8.06 1.48
N LEU A 812 -20.31 6.75 1.75
CA LEU A 812 -21.34 5.85 1.23
C LEU A 812 -22.17 5.30 2.39
N THR A 813 -23.49 5.38 2.28
CA THR A 813 -24.44 4.88 3.29
C THR A 813 -25.42 3.90 2.67
N ALA A 814 -26.05 3.04 3.48
CA ALA A 814 -26.90 1.94 3.00
C ALA A 814 -28.12 2.45 2.20
N GLY A 815 -28.84 3.45 2.68
CA GLY A 815 -30.01 4.02 2.03
C GLY A 815 -29.75 5.32 1.25
N GLY A 816 -28.56 5.92 1.40
CA GLY A 816 -28.22 7.19 0.75
C GLY A 816 -28.99 8.41 1.25
N LEU A 817 -29.62 8.32 2.44
CA LEU A 817 -30.46 9.38 3.02
C LEU A 817 -29.65 10.43 3.76
N THR A 818 -28.59 10.01 4.45
CA THR A 818 -27.70 10.91 5.20
C THR A 818 -26.97 11.87 4.28
N PRO A 819 -26.85 13.16 4.67
CA PRO A 819 -26.07 14.13 3.91
C PRO A 819 -24.64 13.62 3.66
N LYS A 820 -24.20 13.69 2.42
CA LYS A 820 -22.84 13.24 2.05
C LYS A 820 -21.78 14.12 2.70
N ALA A 821 -20.64 13.50 2.94
CA ALA A 821 -19.42 14.19 3.31
C ALA A 821 -18.27 13.71 2.41
N VAL A 822 -17.23 14.49 2.29
CA VAL A 822 -15.98 14.07 1.64
C VAL A 822 -14.96 13.77 2.72
N ILE A 823 -14.31 12.62 2.61
CA ILE A 823 -13.16 12.24 3.41
C ILE A 823 -11.92 12.63 2.63
N LEU A 824 -11.10 13.45 3.23
CA LEU A 824 -9.86 13.98 2.65
C LEU A 824 -8.67 13.32 3.35
N ALA A 825 -7.78 12.70 2.61
CA ALA A 825 -6.46 12.33 3.10
C ALA A 825 -5.50 13.49 2.80
N THR A 826 -5.04 14.17 3.82
CA THR A 826 -4.11 15.29 3.66
C THR A 826 -2.70 14.79 3.37
N THR A 827 -1.88 15.62 2.73
CA THR A 827 -0.45 15.30 2.52
C THR A 827 0.33 15.13 3.83
N ALA A 828 -0.20 15.68 4.95
CA ALA A 828 0.33 15.46 6.29
C ALA A 828 -0.06 14.09 6.90
N GLY A 829 -0.84 13.28 6.20
CA GLY A 829 -1.23 11.94 6.64
C GLY A 829 -2.46 11.89 7.54
N GLN A 830 -3.24 12.94 7.63
CA GLN A 830 -4.49 12.97 8.41
C GLN A 830 -5.69 12.68 7.51
N LEU A 831 -6.66 11.91 8.03
CA LEU A 831 -7.99 11.80 7.43
C LEU A 831 -8.93 12.83 8.06
N VAL A 832 -9.54 13.63 7.22
CA VAL A 832 -10.43 14.72 7.65
C VAL A 832 -11.78 14.56 6.98
N THR A 833 -12.87 14.64 7.73
CA THR A 833 -14.21 14.67 7.17
C THR A 833 -14.68 16.09 6.92
N MET A 834 -15.24 16.34 5.75
CA MET A 834 -15.77 17.65 5.35
C MET A 834 -17.22 17.49 4.90
N SER A 835 -18.13 18.12 5.61
CA SER A 835 -19.56 18.09 5.31
C SER A 835 -19.87 18.75 3.97
N LYS A 836 -20.84 18.20 3.23
CA LYS A 836 -21.37 18.78 2.01
C LYS A 836 -21.86 20.22 2.21
N ASN A 837 -22.43 20.55 3.36
CA ASN A 837 -22.93 21.90 3.65
C ASN A 837 -21.83 22.99 3.55
N LEU A 838 -20.57 22.64 3.83
CA LEU A 838 -19.43 23.54 3.65
C LEU A 838 -19.01 23.68 2.19
N LEU A 839 -19.32 22.70 1.36
CA LEU A 839 -19.00 22.63 -0.07
C LEU A 839 -20.26 22.74 -0.94
N ASP A 840 -21.35 23.30 -0.40
CA ASP A 840 -22.58 23.53 -1.14
C ASP A 840 -22.37 24.63 -2.18
N THR A 841 -22.73 24.37 -3.43
CA THR A 841 -22.56 25.31 -4.55
C THR A 841 -23.55 26.47 -4.53
N ARG A 842 -24.56 26.40 -3.68
CA ARG A 842 -25.60 27.42 -3.53
C ARG A 842 -25.41 28.35 -2.33
N ARG A 843 -24.24 28.31 -1.68
CA ARG A 843 -23.91 29.20 -0.57
C ARG A 843 -24.04 30.66 -1.00
N PRO A 844 -24.88 31.46 -0.32
CA PRO A 844 -25.15 32.81 -0.75
C PRO A 844 -23.99 33.75 -0.46
N LEU A 845 -23.70 34.66 -1.43
CA LEU A 845 -22.66 35.71 -1.35
C LEU A 845 -23.14 36.90 -0.51
N VAL A 846 -23.69 36.62 0.68
CA VAL A 846 -24.23 37.65 1.57
C VAL A 846 -23.71 37.51 2.98
N HIS A 847 -23.66 38.61 3.72
CA HIS A 847 -23.29 38.53 5.14
C HIS A 847 -24.33 37.71 5.92
N PRO A 848 -23.96 36.93 6.94
CA PRO A 848 -24.90 36.09 7.73
C PRO A 848 -26.16 36.81 8.22
N SER A 849 -26.05 38.07 8.60
CA SER A 849 -27.19 38.88 9.06
C SER A 849 -28.19 39.28 7.96
N LYS A 850 -27.80 39.18 6.70
CA LYS A 850 -28.62 39.56 5.53
C LYS A 850 -29.20 38.34 4.78
N MET A 851 -29.00 37.13 5.29
CA MET A 851 -29.60 35.93 4.72
C MET A 851 -31.12 35.97 4.76
N SER A 852 -31.75 35.60 3.65
CA SER A 852 -33.22 35.48 3.59
C SER A 852 -33.71 34.35 4.51
N GLN A 853 -35.01 34.40 4.90
CA GLN A 853 -35.61 33.37 5.69
C GLN A 853 -35.58 32.02 4.97
N GLN A 854 -35.83 31.99 3.67
CA GLN A 854 -35.75 30.80 2.82
C GLN A 854 -34.37 30.18 2.85
N GLN A 855 -33.26 30.97 2.73
CA GLN A 855 -31.88 30.47 2.80
C GLN A 855 -31.54 29.85 4.15
N LYS A 856 -32.10 30.39 5.24
CA LYS A 856 -31.94 29.85 6.60
C LYS A 856 -32.72 28.55 6.80
N GLU A 857 -33.95 28.46 6.27
CA GLU A 857 -34.77 27.26 6.31
C GLU A 857 -34.14 26.12 5.50
N GLU A 858 -33.48 26.44 4.40
CA GLU A 858 -32.72 25.46 3.62
C GLU A 858 -31.40 25.01 4.31
N GLY A 859 -31.00 25.69 5.39
CA GLY A 859 -29.76 25.37 6.12
C GLY A 859 -28.49 25.80 5.40
N LEU A 860 -28.59 26.77 4.45
CA LEU A 860 -27.40 27.23 3.71
C LEU A 860 -26.47 28.04 4.63
N VAL A 861 -25.18 27.84 4.43
CA VAL A 861 -24.11 28.59 5.11
C VAL A 861 -23.66 29.72 4.19
N PRO A 862 -23.43 30.95 4.67
CA PRO A 862 -22.92 32.03 3.84
C PRO A 862 -21.59 31.64 3.18
N TYR A 863 -21.39 32.11 1.96
CA TYR A 863 -20.12 31.88 1.26
C TYR A 863 -18.96 32.55 1.98
N ALA A 864 -17.90 31.78 2.16
CA ALA A 864 -16.60 32.27 2.60
C ALA A 864 -15.55 31.83 1.57
N PRO A 865 -14.71 32.73 1.05
CA PRO A 865 -13.74 32.37 0.01
C PRO A 865 -12.67 31.39 0.49
N THR A 866 -12.44 31.32 1.80
CA THR A 866 -11.55 30.36 2.44
C THR A 866 -12.37 29.37 3.25
N LEU A 867 -12.13 28.10 3.02
CA LEU A 867 -12.55 27.08 3.98
C LEU A 867 -11.65 27.25 5.21
N GLY A 868 -12.25 27.35 6.39
CA GLY A 868 -11.48 27.47 7.64
C GLY A 868 -10.43 26.35 7.76
N GLY A 869 -9.45 26.54 8.63
CA GLY A 869 -8.46 25.51 8.93
C GLY A 869 -9.12 24.19 9.37
N ILE A 870 -8.39 23.12 9.32
CA ILE A 870 -8.85 21.78 9.76
C ILE A 870 -9.29 21.88 11.22
N ASN A 871 -10.57 21.61 11.45
CA ASN A 871 -11.10 21.53 12.81
C ASN A 871 -10.65 20.19 13.43
N PRO A 872 -10.01 20.19 14.61
CA PRO A 872 -9.64 18.95 15.28
C PRO A 872 -10.77 17.95 15.44
N LEU A 873 -12.01 18.40 15.61
CA LEU A 873 -13.20 17.55 15.71
C LEU A 873 -13.59 16.83 14.41
N THR A 874 -13.05 17.26 13.27
CA THR A 874 -13.28 16.63 11.96
C THR A 874 -12.16 15.70 11.55
N VAL A 875 -11.10 15.58 12.35
CA VAL A 875 -9.97 14.69 12.09
C VAL A 875 -10.31 13.29 12.57
N LEU A 876 -10.39 12.34 11.66
CA LEU A 876 -10.74 10.95 11.94
C LEU A 876 -9.54 10.13 12.46
N THR A 877 -8.32 10.51 12.12
CA THR A 877 -7.10 9.81 12.54
C THR A 877 -6.62 10.16 13.94
N HIS A 878 -7.24 11.14 14.59
CA HIS A 878 -6.86 11.64 15.91
C HIS A 878 -5.33 11.87 16.00
N ARG A 879 -4.62 11.08 16.81
CA ARG A 879 -3.17 11.17 17.01
C ARG A 879 -2.34 10.39 15.98
N HIS A 880 -2.98 9.59 15.12
CA HIS A 880 -2.29 8.81 14.11
C HIS A 880 -2.09 9.59 12.82
N THR A 881 -1.08 9.18 12.07
CA THR A 881 -0.80 9.71 10.73
C THR A 881 -0.53 8.57 9.78
N ILE A 882 -1.12 8.60 8.61
CA ILE A 882 -0.88 7.63 7.54
C ILE A 882 0.32 8.12 6.74
N ALA A 883 1.39 7.35 6.73
CA ALA A 883 2.54 7.70 5.91
C ALA A 883 2.19 7.52 4.43
N ARG A 884 2.47 8.53 3.61
CA ARG A 884 2.24 8.56 2.15
C ARG A 884 0.84 8.11 1.75
N PRO A 885 -0.22 8.78 2.19
CA PRO A 885 -1.58 8.42 1.83
C PRO A 885 -1.73 8.47 0.30
N ALA A 886 -2.29 7.41 -0.27
CA ALA A 886 -2.49 7.26 -1.71
C ALA A 886 -3.95 7.10 -2.07
N HIS A 887 -4.73 6.38 -1.27
CA HIS A 887 -6.12 6.08 -1.53
C HIS A 887 -6.97 6.21 -0.27
N VAL A 888 -8.24 6.58 -0.46
CA VAL A 888 -9.28 6.55 0.57
C VAL A 888 -10.46 5.79 0.01
N PHE A 889 -10.95 4.82 0.78
CA PHE A 889 -12.16 4.08 0.45
C PHE A 889 -13.22 4.30 1.51
N THR A 890 -14.46 4.29 1.08
CA THR A 890 -15.62 4.33 1.95
C THR A 890 -16.54 3.19 1.60
N ALA A 891 -17.18 2.63 2.62
CA ALA A 891 -18.16 1.56 2.43
C ALA A 891 -19.35 1.74 3.37
N PRO A 892 -20.56 1.37 2.94
CA PRO A 892 -21.74 1.46 3.79
C PRO A 892 -21.70 0.41 4.91
N THR A 893 -22.31 0.75 6.04
CA THR A 893 -22.64 -0.19 7.11
C THR A 893 -24.16 -0.46 7.10
N THR A 894 -24.66 -1.23 8.05
CA THR A 894 -26.12 -1.37 8.23
C THR A 894 -26.76 -0.14 8.90
N LEU A 895 -25.94 0.73 9.52
CA LEU A 895 -26.37 2.02 10.04
C LEU A 895 -26.42 3.05 8.92
N GLU A 896 -27.52 3.82 8.84
CA GLU A 896 -27.74 4.76 7.75
C GLU A 896 -26.73 5.92 7.71
N SER A 897 -26.30 6.41 8.84
CA SER A 897 -25.38 7.56 8.90
C SER A 897 -23.90 7.19 9.05
N THR A 898 -23.58 5.89 9.08
CA THR A 898 -22.21 5.43 9.34
C THR A 898 -21.60 4.80 8.10
N SER A 899 -20.41 5.25 7.76
CA SER A 899 -19.58 4.68 6.70
C SER A 899 -18.28 4.14 7.30
N LEU A 900 -17.83 2.99 6.87
CA LEU A 900 -16.45 2.54 7.08
C LEU A 900 -15.55 3.39 6.20
N VAL A 901 -14.40 3.78 6.74
CA VAL A 901 -13.39 4.58 6.06
C VAL A 901 -12.05 3.85 6.15
N VAL A 902 -11.45 3.57 5.01
CA VAL A 902 -10.14 2.93 4.91
C VAL A 902 -9.17 3.90 4.23
N GLY A 903 -8.14 4.29 4.94
CA GLY A 903 -7.03 5.06 4.39
C GLY A 903 -5.86 4.13 4.06
N ILE A 904 -5.38 4.18 2.83
CA ILE A 904 -4.30 3.35 2.29
C ILE A 904 -3.16 4.24 1.83
N GLY A 905 -1.99 3.90 2.28
CA GLY A 905 -0.71 4.47 1.89
C GLY A 905 0.38 3.46 2.14
N LEU A 906 1.53 3.91 2.60
CA LEU A 906 2.52 3.01 3.20
C LEU A 906 1.92 2.31 4.42
N ASP A 907 1.09 3.04 5.18
CA ASP A 907 0.33 2.55 6.33
C ASP A 907 -1.11 2.28 5.94
N LEU A 908 -1.75 1.43 6.74
CA LEU A 908 -3.18 1.17 6.68
C LEU A 908 -3.85 1.75 7.93
N PHE A 909 -4.95 2.45 7.71
CA PHE A 909 -5.79 2.96 8.78
C PHE A 909 -7.25 2.69 8.46
N LEU A 910 -7.98 2.13 9.42
CA LEU A 910 -9.42 1.92 9.29
C LEU A 910 -10.14 2.58 10.45
N THR A 911 -11.21 3.26 10.11
CA THR A 911 -12.11 3.90 11.07
C THR A 911 -13.54 3.92 10.51
N ARG A 912 -14.46 4.56 11.20
CA ARG A 912 -15.81 4.81 10.75
C ARG A 912 -16.25 6.24 11.03
N THR A 913 -17.20 6.76 10.27
CA THR A 913 -17.83 8.04 10.56
C THR A 913 -18.72 7.92 11.79
N ALA A 914 -18.81 8.99 12.57
CA ALA A 914 -19.69 9.03 13.74
C ALA A 914 -21.17 8.94 13.32
N PRO A 915 -21.99 8.13 14.01
CA PRO A 915 -23.42 8.05 13.71
C PRO A 915 -24.14 9.37 14.01
N ALA A 916 -25.00 9.79 13.10
CA ALA A 916 -25.78 11.01 13.25
C ALA A 916 -26.95 10.82 14.21
N ARG A 917 -27.27 11.90 14.95
CA ARG A 917 -28.44 11.91 15.87
C ARG A 917 -29.78 11.80 15.16
N GLU A 918 -29.82 12.16 13.89
CA GLU A 918 -31.06 12.16 13.11
C GLU A 918 -31.51 10.76 12.71
N PHE A 919 -30.57 9.80 12.60
CA PHE A 919 -30.83 8.45 12.11
C PHE A 919 -30.51 7.35 13.14
N ASP A 920 -29.32 7.34 13.68
CA ASP A 920 -28.77 6.17 14.38
C ASP A 920 -28.51 6.42 15.87
N ARG A 921 -28.55 7.66 16.33
CA ARG A 921 -28.29 8.02 17.72
C ARG A 921 -29.47 8.76 18.34
N LEU A 922 -29.93 8.30 19.49
CA LEU A 922 -30.96 9.04 20.27
C LEU A 922 -30.36 10.33 20.86
N ASN A 923 -31.16 11.37 20.94
CA ASN A 923 -30.79 12.60 21.63
C ASN A 923 -30.46 12.34 23.11
N ASP A 924 -29.51 13.09 23.67
CA ASP A 924 -29.11 12.96 25.06
C ASP A 924 -30.25 13.25 26.03
N ASP A 925 -31.26 14.08 25.61
CA ASP A 925 -32.47 14.40 26.36
C ASP A 925 -33.64 13.40 26.11
N PHE A 926 -33.38 12.28 25.41
CA PHE A 926 -34.42 11.31 25.10
C PHE A 926 -34.92 10.62 26.36
N ASN A 927 -36.25 10.68 26.61
CA ASN A 927 -36.83 10.12 27.80
C ASN A 927 -37.03 8.60 27.69
N HIS A 928 -35.96 7.86 27.98
CA HIS A 928 -35.95 6.39 27.97
C HIS A 928 -37.02 5.79 28.91
N VAL A 929 -37.28 6.45 30.04
CA VAL A 929 -38.28 5.98 31.02
C VAL A 929 -39.68 6.04 30.43
N ALA A 930 -40.02 7.11 29.70
CA ALA A 930 -41.32 7.24 29.01
C ALA A 930 -41.44 6.19 27.91
N LEU A 931 -40.39 5.90 27.14
CA LEU A 931 -40.43 4.86 26.12
C LEU A 931 -40.66 3.47 26.73
N VAL A 932 -39.91 3.10 27.76
CA VAL A 932 -40.07 1.81 28.46
C VAL A 932 -41.46 1.70 29.07
N GLY A 933 -41.95 2.78 29.67
CA GLY A 933 -43.33 2.86 30.20
C GLY A 933 -44.38 2.66 29.12
N ALA A 934 -44.25 3.30 27.96
CA ALA A 934 -45.16 3.14 26.85
C ALA A 934 -45.12 1.70 26.28
N VAL A 935 -43.93 1.10 26.10
CA VAL A 935 -43.82 -0.29 25.65
C VAL A 935 -44.42 -1.26 26.65
N ALA A 936 -44.18 -1.09 27.95
CA ALA A 936 -44.75 -1.91 28.98
C ALA A 936 -46.30 -1.79 29.01
N PHE A 937 -46.82 -0.57 28.91
CA PHE A 937 -48.23 -0.31 28.83
C PHE A 937 -48.89 -0.98 27.62
N LEU A 938 -48.31 -0.81 26.42
CA LEU A 938 -48.78 -1.44 25.19
C LEU A 938 -48.76 -2.97 25.29
N THR A 939 -47.73 -3.53 25.89
CA THR A 939 -47.63 -5.00 26.11
C THR A 939 -48.74 -5.48 27.02
N VAL A 940 -48.97 -4.81 28.15
CA VAL A 940 -50.04 -5.12 29.07
C VAL A 940 -51.43 -4.95 28.41
N ALA A 941 -51.61 -3.88 27.65
CA ALA A 941 -52.85 -3.62 26.92
C ALA A 941 -53.13 -4.69 25.86
N THR A 942 -52.06 -5.13 25.15
CA THR A 942 -52.20 -6.20 24.15
C THR A 942 -52.57 -7.54 24.80
N LEU A 943 -51.91 -7.88 25.92
CA LEU A 943 -52.26 -9.09 26.69
C LEU A 943 -53.68 -9.05 27.26
N ALA A 944 -54.08 -7.92 27.81
CA ALA A 944 -55.43 -7.70 28.33
C ALA A 944 -56.51 -7.79 27.22
N SER A 945 -56.21 -7.17 26.06
CA SER A 945 -57.06 -7.23 24.88
C SER A 945 -57.22 -8.68 24.36
N ASN A 946 -56.10 -9.40 24.27
CA ASN A 946 -56.11 -10.80 23.84
C ASN A 946 -56.88 -11.71 24.83
N TRP A 947 -56.66 -11.47 26.14
CA TRP A 947 -57.40 -12.17 27.15
C TRP A 947 -58.90 -11.86 27.07
N TYR A 948 -59.29 -10.61 26.88
CA TYR A 948 -60.68 -10.16 26.73
C TYR A 948 -61.32 -10.77 25.48
N THR A 949 -60.68 -10.75 24.32
CA THR A 949 -61.17 -11.37 23.09
C THR A 949 -61.39 -12.87 23.25
N LYS A 950 -60.39 -13.58 23.80
CA LYS A 950 -60.53 -15.01 24.10
C LYS A 950 -61.67 -15.32 25.02
N ARG A 951 -61.90 -14.50 26.06
CA ARG A 951 -63.01 -14.66 26.98
C ARG A 951 -64.33 -14.38 26.28
N ARG A 952 -64.43 -13.39 25.43
CA ARG A 952 -65.59 -13.04 24.65
C ARG A 952 -65.98 -14.14 23.67
N ASP A 953 -65.00 -14.68 23.00
CA ASP A 953 -65.20 -15.76 22.04
C ASP A 953 -65.63 -17.06 22.74
N LEU A 954 -65.10 -17.33 23.91
CA LEU A 954 -65.50 -18.43 24.76
C LEU A 954 -67.03 -18.26 25.19
N VAL A 955 -67.42 -17.09 25.64
CA VAL A 955 -68.76 -16.77 26.03
C VAL A 955 -69.72 -16.86 24.80
N ALA A 956 -69.29 -16.42 23.63
CA ALA A 956 -70.07 -16.55 22.40
C ALA A 956 -70.24 -17.99 21.93
N ALA A 957 -69.17 -18.83 22.14
CA ALA A 957 -69.25 -20.27 21.85
C ALA A 957 -70.15 -21.06 22.82
N TRP A 958 -70.46 -20.50 24.04
CA TRP A 958 -71.36 -21.13 25.04
C TRP A 958 -72.78 -20.59 24.96
N LYS A 959 -73.06 -19.58 24.17
CA LYS A 959 -74.41 -19.19 23.75
C LYS A 959 -74.80 -19.88 22.47
#